data_3902a6dd9bdede27e1832d8bbb84c61f
#
_entry.id   3902a6dd9bdede27e1832d8bbb84c61f
#
_cell.length_a   1.000
_cell.length_b   1.000
_cell.length_c   1.000
_cell.angle_alpha   90.00
_cell.angle_beta   90.00
_cell.angle_gamma   90.00
#
_symmetry.space_group_name_H-M   'P 1'
#
loop_
_entity.id
_entity.type
_entity.pdbx_description
1 polymer ?
#
loop_
_entity_poly.entity_id
_entity_poly.type
_entity_poly.pdbx_seq_one_letter_code
_entity_poly.pdbx_strand_id
1 'polypeptide(L)'
;MTELFEKSIRVLELPQLLERLSQKAVSEAAKERALRLTPSTDADDVRRLQDETDAARALIGLRGSPSFSGVKDVREALARAERGGMLNPRELLTIAGLLTNSRRVREYYEADQGEGTVLDRMFASLHANRFLEDKITTSILSEDEIADAASPELADIRRHKRAASAKGRQILQKIISSPSYKSTLQEALITQRDGRFVVPVKADHRGDLPGLVHDISASGATLFVEPMGVVQANNELKELEAKEKKEIERILFALSAEAAGFFEAILWDYDILVHLDLIFARGELSYQMDAARPEIRTDGSVSLRRARHPLLDPAKAVPIDIEVGRSFDTLVITGPNTGGKTVSLKTLGLLCLMAQCGLHIPAGDRSAVSVFTGILADIGDEQSIEQSLSTFSAHMKTIVNILDEADGDSLVLFDELGAGTDPVEGAALAIAVIEHVRARGAKVAATTHYAELKTFAMTTAGVENASCEFDVETLCPTYKLLIGIPGKSNAFAISARLGLDPRVIETAKQQMDAESIRFEDVLTQLEIKRQQLEKEKEEIDRLHAKQEEDSRRAREFRAQMERAKENARSRGEAEAKRILADAKSAADAAFRELDELRKAQKKQLDAQVMNEKRVEIVSELNAARERAGVRDESREPIPAPSRPIRAGDLVEIPGTNRPAEVTAVKGDRLVLKAGVLSMTVKNDEVRLIEDDERAAMKKTTAPASPSRRILNTAAAARELDLRGMETLEAESVLENYLDAARRAHLETVTIIHGKGTGALRKAVQAYLRRDKTVKSFRLGNYGEGESGVTIVEFK
;
A
#
# COMPACT_ATOMS: atom_id res chain seq x y z
N MET A 1 -4.31 4.18 -36.40
CA MET A 1 -5.44 4.74 -35.61
C MET A 1 -6.13 5.75 -36.52
N THR A 2 -7.46 5.71 -36.64
CA THR A 2 -8.23 6.64 -37.45
C THR A 2 -8.42 7.99 -36.73
N GLU A 3 -8.72 9.04 -37.49
CA GLU A 3 -8.99 10.38 -36.92
C GLU A 3 -10.18 10.36 -35.96
N LEU A 4 -11.20 9.55 -36.29
CA LEU A 4 -12.38 9.36 -35.46
C LEU A 4 -12.02 8.68 -34.13
N PHE A 5 -11.18 7.64 -34.15
CA PHE A 5 -10.73 6.98 -32.93
C PHE A 5 -9.89 7.93 -32.05
N GLU A 6 -9.03 8.76 -32.66
CA GLU A 6 -8.29 9.79 -31.89
C GLU A 6 -9.22 10.85 -31.26
N LYS A 7 -10.29 11.23 -31.97
CA LYS A 7 -11.33 12.10 -31.41
C LYS A 7 -12.00 11.41 -30.21
N SER A 8 -12.36 10.15 -30.35
CA SER A 8 -13.01 9.35 -29.29
C SER A 8 -12.13 9.22 -28.05
N ILE A 9 -10.82 8.99 -28.18
CA ILE A 9 -9.84 8.98 -27.09
C ILE A 9 -9.88 10.27 -26.29
N ARG A 10 -9.99 11.44 -26.96
CA ARG A 10 -10.07 12.76 -26.31
C ARG A 10 -11.38 12.96 -25.57
N VAL A 11 -12.50 12.60 -26.21
CA VAL A 11 -13.85 12.71 -25.60
C VAL A 11 -14.03 11.79 -24.40
N LEU A 12 -13.40 10.62 -24.43
CA LEU A 12 -13.37 9.66 -23.32
C LEU A 12 -12.33 10.01 -22.23
N GLU A 13 -11.65 11.15 -22.35
CA GLU A 13 -10.78 11.72 -21.32
C GLU A 13 -9.52 10.88 -21.01
N LEU A 14 -9.04 10.04 -21.95
CA LEU A 14 -7.80 9.31 -21.77
C LEU A 14 -6.59 10.25 -21.57
N PRO A 15 -6.44 11.39 -22.30
CA PRO A 15 -5.31 12.29 -22.08
C PRO A 15 -5.19 12.79 -20.64
N GLN A 16 -6.30 13.13 -19.98
CA GLN A 16 -6.30 13.57 -18.59
C GLN A 16 -5.85 12.45 -17.62
N LEU A 17 -6.13 11.19 -17.95
CA LEU A 17 -5.63 10.05 -17.20
C LEU A 17 -4.12 9.86 -17.45
N LEU A 18 -3.65 10.00 -18.69
CA LEU A 18 -2.22 9.91 -19.02
C LEU A 18 -1.42 11.03 -18.36
N GLU A 19 -2.00 12.21 -18.17
CA GLU A 19 -1.39 13.26 -17.33
C GLU A 19 -1.20 12.80 -15.88
N ARG A 20 -2.20 12.13 -15.28
CA ARG A 20 -2.04 11.53 -13.94
C ARG A 20 -0.96 10.44 -13.93
N LEU A 21 -0.87 9.64 -14.98
CA LEU A 21 0.19 8.63 -15.11
C LEU A 21 1.57 9.30 -15.21
N SER A 22 1.70 10.35 -16.01
CA SER A 22 2.97 11.06 -16.16
C SER A 22 3.47 11.65 -14.84
N GLN A 23 2.58 12.08 -13.97
CA GLN A 23 2.93 12.57 -12.63
C GLN A 23 3.48 11.48 -11.70
N LYS A 24 3.28 10.20 -12.03
CA LYS A 24 3.86 9.06 -11.29
C LYS A 24 5.24 8.67 -11.80
N ALA A 25 5.54 8.94 -13.05
CA ALA A 25 6.87 8.71 -13.59
C ALA A 25 7.87 9.74 -13.04
N VAL A 26 9.11 9.32 -12.84
CA VAL A 26 10.17 10.13 -12.23
C VAL A 26 11.02 10.81 -13.30
N SER A 27 11.47 10.06 -14.31
CA SER A 27 12.29 10.58 -15.40
C SER A 27 11.45 11.32 -16.44
N GLU A 28 12.00 12.41 -17.00
CA GLU A 28 11.31 13.20 -18.04
C GLU A 28 10.94 12.35 -19.26
N ALA A 29 11.82 11.45 -19.66
CA ALA A 29 11.56 10.56 -20.79
C ALA A 29 10.40 9.58 -20.52
N ALA A 30 10.26 9.06 -19.28
CA ALA A 30 9.12 8.22 -18.92
C ALA A 30 7.81 9.05 -18.84
N LYS A 31 7.86 10.29 -18.37
CA LYS A 31 6.71 11.22 -18.39
C LYS A 31 6.24 11.47 -19.82
N GLU A 32 7.17 11.75 -20.74
CA GLU A 32 6.83 11.93 -22.17
C GLU A 32 6.25 10.65 -22.77
N ARG A 33 6.83 9.46 -22.47
CA ARG A 33 6.29 8.19 -22.92
C ARG A 33 4.89 7.93 -22.37
N ALA A 34 4.64 8.29 -21.10
CA ALA A 34 3.32 8.17 -20.47
C ALA A 34 2.26 9.01 -21.21
N LEU A 35 2.58 10.26 -21.55
CA LEU A 35 1.67 11.16 -22.28
C LEU A 35 1.39 10.71 -23.72
N ARG A 36 2.29 9.91 -24.31
CA ARG A 36 2.18 9.38 -25.68
C ARG A 36 1.66 7.95 -25.73
N LEU A 37 1.23 7.37 -24.61
CA LEU A 37 0.64 6.03 -24.61
C LEU A 37 -0.60 6.00 -25.52
N THR A 38 -0.69 4.99 -26.34
CA THR A 38 -1.83 4.70 -27.21
C THR A 38 -2.37 3.32 -26.94
N PRO A 39 -3.69 3.12 -27.02
CA PRO A 39 -4.28 1.80 -26.85
C PRO A 39 -3.77 0.82 -27.94
N SER A 40 -3.29 -0.36 -27.52
CA SER A 40 -2.95 -1.43 -28.43
C SER A 40 -4.21 -2.17 -28.89
N THR A 41 -4.25 -2.57 -30.16
CA THR A 41 -5.31 -3.41 -30.72
C THR A 41 -4.89 -4.89 -30.83
N ASP A 42 -3.69 -5.23 -30.39
CA ASP A 42 -3.19 -6.59 -30.30
C ASP A 42 -3.40 -7.15 -28.89
N ALA A 43 -4.14 -8.24 -28.79
CA ALA A 43 -4.48 -8.86 -27.50
C ALA A 43 -3.26 -9.39 -26.73
N ASP A 44 -2.25 -9.87 -27.44
CA ASP A 44 -1.03 -10.41 -26.81
C ASP A 44 -0.15 -9.30 -26.28
N ASP A 45 -0.07 -8.17 -27.00
CA ASP A 45 0.57 -6.95 -26.50
C ASP A 45 -0.16 -6.42 -25.26
N VAL A 46 -1.49 -6.34 -25.30
CA VAL A 46 -2.28 -5.90 -24.14
C VAL A 46 -2.04 -6.81 -22.92
N ARG A 47 -2.05 -8.12 -23.11
CA ARG A 47 -1.76 -9.07 -22.01
C ARG A 47 -0.37 -8.86 -21.43
N ARG A 48 0.64 -8.72 -22.31
CA ARG A 48 2.02 -8.43 -21.90
C ARG A 48 2.11 -7.14 -21.08
N LEU A 49 1.49 -6.05 -21.55
CA LEU A 49 1.46 -4.78 -20.84
C LEU A 49 0.75 -4.87 -19.46
N GLN A 50 -0.31 -5.68 -19.39
CA GLN A 50 -1.01 -5.95 -18.13
C GLN A 50 -0.15 -6.79 -17.17
N ASP A 51 0.57 -7.79 -17.67
CA ASP A 51 1.51 -8.61 -16.91
C ASP A 51 2.65 -7.77 -16.34
N GLU A 52 3.20 -6.84 -17.12
CA GLU A 52 4.21 -5.87 -16.66
C GLU A 52 3.70 -5.00 -15.51
N THR A 53 2.48 -4.48 -15.65
CA THR A 53 1.86 -3.62 -14.63
C THR A 53 1.55 -4.40 -13.35
N ASP A 54 1.07 -5.63 -13.48
CA ASP A 54 0.77 -6.51 -12.36
C ASP A 54 2.04 -6.90 -11.59
N ALA A 55 3.10 -7.24 -12.31
CA ALA A 55 4.41 -7.52 -11.73
C ALA A 55 4.98 -6.30 -10.97
N ALA A 56 4.91 -5.11 -11.56
CA ALA A 56 5.33 -3.90 -10.87
C ALA A 56 4.49 -3.62 -9.61
N ARG A 57 3.17 -3.77 -9.71
CA ARG A 57 2.27 -3.62 -8.56
C ARG A 57 2.62 -4.59 -7.43
N ALA A 58 2.89 -5.86 -7.75
CA ALA A 58 3.31 -6.86 -6.77
C ALA A 58 4.64 -6.47 -6.10
N LEU A 59 5.64 -6.03 -6.89
CA LEU A 59 6.93 -5.59 -6.38
C LEU A 59 6.80 -4.34 -5.49
N ILE A 60 5.97 -3.37 -5.87
CA ILE A 60 5.67 -2.17 -5.06
C ILE A 60 5.08 -2.58 -3.70
N GLY A 61 4.13 -3.51 -3.69
CA GLY A 61 3.51 -4.01 -2.46
C GLY A 61 4.48 -4.73 -1.52
N LEU A 62 5.49 -5.41 -2.05
CA LEU A 62 6.48 -6.15 -1.28
C LEU A 62 7.59 -5.26 -0.71
N ARG A 63 8.10 -4.30 -1.48
CA ARG A 63 9.33 -3.56 -1.15
C ARG A 63 9.37 -2.10 -1.60
N GLY A 64 8.23 -1.54 -2.05
CA GLY A 64 8.15 -0.19 -2.58
C GLY A 64 8.72 -0.05 -4.00
N SER A 65 8.63 1.14 -4.57
CA SER A 65 9.16 1.43 -5.91
C SER A 65 10.68 1.66 -5.88
N PRO A 66 11.44 1.19 -6.88
CA PRO A 66 12.84 1.57 -7.03
C PRO A 66 12.95 3.07 -7.38
N SER A 67 14.12 3.66 -7.12
CA SER A 67 14.34 5.08 -7.42
C SER A 67 14.85 5.27 -8.84
N PHE A 68 14.18 6.10 -9.64
CA PHE A 68 14.58 6.48 -10.99
C PHE A 68 15.11 7.94 -11.07
N SER A 69 15.42 8.58 -9.94
CA SER A 69 15.76 10.01 -9.85
C SER A 69 17.05 10.43 -10.58
N GLY A 70 17.93 9.47 -10.89
CA GLY A 70 19.17 9.69 -11.63
C GLY A 70 19.06 9.46 -13.14
N VAL A 71 17.89 9.03 -13.63
CA VAL A 71 17.68 8.71 -15.05
C VAL A 71 17.43 10.01 -15.83
N LYS A 72 18.47 10.52 -16.45
CA LYS A 72 18.43 11.71 -17.34
C LYS A 72 18.89 11.32 -18.75
N ASP A 73 18.49 12.11 -19.73
CA ASP A 73 18.88 11.85 -21.12
C ASP A 73 20.39 12.04 -21.31
N VAL A 74 21.05 10.99 -21.78
CA VAL A 74 22.49 10.93 -22.03
C VAL A 74 22.82 10.73 -23.51
N ARG A 75 21.82 10.61 -24.38
CA ARG A 75 21.99 10.19 -25.77
C ARG A 75 22.85 11.15 -26.58
N GLU A 76 22.60 12.46 -26.51
CA GLU A 76 23.36 13.45 -27.25
C GLU A 76 24.81 13.55 -26.75
N ALA A 77 25.01 13.52 -25.43
CA ALA A 77 26.34 13.54 -24.83
C ALA A 77 27.15 12.31 -25.25
N LEU A 78 26.57 11.11 -25.11
CA LEU A 78 27.23 9.87 -25.53
C LEU A 78 27.54 9.85 -27.04
N ALA A 79 26.60 10.26 -27.90
CA ALA A 79 26.83 10.34 -29.34
C ALA A 79 27.94 11.32 -29.70
N ARG A 80 28.14 12.39 -28.92
CA ARG A 80 29.27 13.31 -29.09
C ARG A 80 30.59 12.67 -28.63
N ALA A 81 30.59 11.98 -27.50
CA ALA A 81 31.77 11.28 -27.00
C ALA A 81 32.23 10.16 -27.94
N GLU A 82 31.32 9.39 -28.52
CA GLU A 82 31.59 8.35 -29.52
C GLU A 82 32.32 8.88 -30.74
N ARG A 83 31.97 10.12 -31.16
CA ARG A 83 32.68 10.82 -32.27
C ARG A 83 34.01 11.46 -31.84
N GLY A 84 34.48 11.19 -30.64
CA GLY A 84 35.72 11.75 -30.09
C GLY A 84 35.56 13.15 -29.47
N GLY A 85 34.34 13.62 -29.21
CA GLY A 85 34.10 14.92 -28.56
C GLY A 85 34.26 14.81 -27.05
N MET A 86 34.76 15.86 -26.42
CA MET A 86 34.88 16.00 -24.98
C MET A 86 33.54 16.32 -24.32
N LEU A 87 33.19 15.66 -23.24
CA LEU A 87 32.07 15.94 -22.38
C LEU A 87 32.46 16.91 -21.27
N ASN A 88 31.53 17.75 -20.88
CA ASN A 88 31.70 18.60 -19.72
C ASN A 88 31.43 17.86 -18.41
N PRO A 89 31.80 18.40 -17.22
CA PRO A 89 31.60 17.74 -15.93
C PRO A 89 30.15 17.36 -15.65
N ARG A 90 29.19 18.21 -16.00
CA ARG A 90 27.76 17.96 -15.81
C ARG A 90 27.27 16.75 -16.61
N GLU A 91 27.71 16.63 -17.86
CA GLU A 91 27.35 15.49 -18.71
C GLU A 91 27.94 14.17 -18.19
N LEU A 92 29.20 14.20 -17.74
CA LEU A 92 29.83 13.03 -17.12
C LEU A 92 29.16 12.64 -15.81
N LEU A 93 28.80 13.59 -14.95
CA LEU A 93 28.04 13.33 -13.74
C LEU A 93 26.63 12.79 -14.03
N THR A 94 26.00 13.24 -15.14
CA THR A 94 24.72 12.68 -15.59
C THR A 94 24.86 11.22 -15.98
N ILE A 95 25.93 10.86 -16.72
CA ILE A 95 26.24 9.46 -17.05
C ILE A 95 26.51 8.65 -15.77
N ALA A 96 27.29 9.16 -14.85
CA ALA A 96 27.54 8.49 -13.57
C ALA A 96 26.25 8.28 -12.76
N GLY A 97 25.33 9.26 -12.76
CA GLY A 97 24.01 9.16 -12.15
C GLY A 97 23.16 8.04 -12.77
N LEU A 98 23.22 7.89 -14.09
CA LEU A 98 22.54 6.81 -14.80
C LEU A 98 23.13 5.44 -14.39
N LEU A 99 24.45 5.29 -14.39
CA LEU A 99 25.14 4.06 -13.97
C LEU A 99 24.82 3.68 -12.51
N THR A 100 24.81 4.68 -11.63
CA THR A 100 24.37 4.49 -10.23
C THR A 100 22.94 3.95 -10.16
N ASN A 101 22.04 4.49 -10.99
CA ASN A 101 20.66 4.02 -11.07
C ASN A 101 20.56 2.59 -11.60
N SER A 102 21.25 2.28 -12.70
CA SER A 102 21.30 0.91 -13.25
C SER A 102 21.70 -0.10 -12.18
N ARG A 103 22.76 0.21 -11.45
CA ARG A 103 23.24 -0.65 -10.35
C ARG A 103 22.20 -0.80 -9.23
N ARG A 104 21.61 0.31 -8.75
CA ARG A 104 20.64 0.31 -7.66
C ARG A 104 19.34 -0.41 -8.03
N VAL A 105 18.85 -0.20 -9.25
CA VAL A 105 17.65 -0.88 -9.75
C VAL A 105 17.91 -2.38 -9.92
N ARG A 106 19.10 -2.76 -10.35
CA ARG A 106 19.51 -4.16 -10.40
C ARG A 106 19.61 -4.76 -8.98
N GLU A 107 20.27 -4.08 -8.03
CA GLU A 107 20.36 -4.51 -6.62
C GLU A 107 18.98 -4.61 -5.95
N TYR A 108 18.06 -3.70 -6.27
CA TYR A 108 16.67 -3.76 -5.80
C TYR A 108 16.00 -5.08 -6.20
N TYR A 109 16.27 -5.57 -7.40
CA TYR A 109 15.71 -6.82 -7.90
C TYR A 109 16.41 -8.05 -7.28
N GLU A 110 17.74 -8.04 -7.21
CA GLU A 110 18.55 -9.15 -6.69
C GLU A 110 18.37 -9.42 -5.19
N ALA A 111 17.82 -8.46 -4.45
CA ALA A 111 17.64 -8.55 -2.99
C ALA A 111 16.67 -9.65 -2.53
N ASP A 112 15.83 -10.17 -3.42
CA ASP A 112 14.90 -11.26 -3.12
C ASP A 112 14.63 -12.08 -4.39
N GLN A 113 15.06 -13.35 -4.37
CA GLN A 113 14.77 -14.31 -5.44
C GLN A 113 13.42 -14.99 -5.19
N GLY A 114 12.32 -14.22 -5.24
CA GLY A 114 10.96 -14.76 -5.24
C GLY A 114 10.60 -15.52 -6.52
N GLU A 115 9.32 -15.83 -6.69
CA GLU A 115 8.82 -16.36 -7.97
C GLU A 115 9.15 -15.39 -9.11
N GLY A 116 9.71 -15.91 -10.22
CA GLY A 116 10.12 -15.10 -11.36
C GLY A 116 8.95 -14.28 -11.93
N THR A 117 9.25 -13.06 -12.36
CA THR A 117 8.28 -12.12 -12.95
C THR A 117 8.59 -11.87 -14.43
N VAL A 118 7.63 -11.32 -15.16
CA VAL A 118 7.86 -10.90 -16.56
C VAL A 118 8.93 -9.82 -16.70
N LEU A 119 9.25 -9.10 -15.61
CA LEU A 119 10.25 -8.04 -15.56
C LEU A 119 11.69 -8.54 -15.35
N ASP A 120 11.88 -9.80 -15.00
CA ASP A 120 13.19 -10.39 -14.69
C ASP A 120 14.23 -10.15 -15.77
N ARG A 121 13.82 -10.29 -17.04
CA ARG A 121 14.74 -10.08 -18.18
C ARG A 121 15.19 -8.63 -18.27
N MET A 122 14.33 -7.67 -17.95
CA MET A 122 14.67 -6.25 -17.98
C MET A 122 15.67 -5.91 -16.87
N PHE A 123 15.41 -6.37 -15.65
CA PHE A 123 16.35 -6.17 -14.54
C PHE A 123 17.70 -6.86 -14.78
N ALA A 124 17.69 -8.10 -15.27
CA ALA A 124 18.92 -8.84 -15.54
C ALA A 124 19.75 -8.26 -16.70
N SER A 125 19.12 -7.52 -17.63
CA SER A 125 19.80 -6.89 -18.76
C SER A 125 20.50 -5.56 -18.41
N LEU A 126 20.34 -5.03 -17.20
CA LEU A 126 21.03 -3.82 -16.76
C LEU A 126 22.53 -4.10 -16.53
N HIS A 127 23.37 -3.20 -17.03
CA HIS A 127 24.83 -3.30 -16.95
C HIS A 127 25.35 -2.44 -15.79
N ALA A 128 25.66 -3.07 -14.66
CA ALA A 128 26.28 -2.38 -13.52
C ALA A 128 27.76 -2.10 -13.79
N ASN A 129 28.09 -0.93 -14.33
CA ASN A 129 29.50 -0.52 -14.56
C ASN A 129 30.01 0.36 -13.42
N ARG A 130 30.28 -0.27 -12.27
CA ARG A 130 30.79 0.42 -11.09
C ARG A 130 32.17 1.07 -11.32
N PHE A 131 33.00 0.48 -12.16
CA PHE A 131 34.31 1.04 -12.48
C PHE A 131 34.19 2.45 -13.08
N LEU A 132 33.37 2.62 -14.12
CA LEU A 132 33.17 3.92 -14.75
C LEU A 132 32.42 4.89 -13.80
N GLU A 133 31.41 4.41 -13.07
CA GLU A 133 30.69 5.17 -12.04
C GLU A 133 31.68 5.77 -11.01
N ASP A 134 32.47 4.92 -10.36
CA ASP A 134 33.43 5.33 -9.34
C ASP A 134 34.50 6.28 -9.91
N LYS A 135 34.98 6.02 -11.12
CA LYS A 135 36.02 6.84 -11.74
C LYS A 135 35.53 8.25 -12.05
N ILE A 136 34.28 8.39 -12.55
CA ILE A 136 33.71 9.72 -12.79
C ILE A 136 33.47 10.45 -11.47
N THR A 137 32.81 9.78 -10.51
CA THR A 137 32.42 10.42 -9.24
C THR A 137 33.60 10.76 -8.33
N THR A 138 34.70 10.01 -8.39
CA THR A 138 35.92 10.35 -7.68
C THR A 138 36.73 11.44 -8.35
N SER A 139 36.59 11.58 -9.69
CA SER A 139 37.30 12.61 -10.45
C SER A 139 36.55 13.95 -10.47
N ILE A 140 35.22 13.95 -10.46
CA ILE A 140 34.36 15.12 -10.59
C ILE A 140 33.50 15.24 -9.34
N LEU A 141 33.75 16.28 -8.52
CA LEU A 141 33.00 16.51 -7.28
C LEU A 141 31.68 17.26 -7.53
N SER A 142 31.69 18.19 -8.48
CA SER A 142 30.52 18.96 -8.89
C SER A 142 30.67 19.45 -10.34
N GLU A 143 29.65 20.13 -10.87
CA GLU A 143 29.70 20.71 -12.24
C GLU A 143 30.88 21.70 -12.40
N ASP A 144 31.35 22.35 -11.34
CA ASP A 144 32.39 23.37 -11.33
C ASP A 144 33.72 22.88 -10.72
N GLU A 145 33.77 21.68 -10.17
CA GLU A 145 34.91 21.23 -9.37
C GLU A 145 35.39 19.83 -9.77
N ILE A 146 36.64 19.78 -10.26
CA ILE A 146 37.40 18.54 -10.49
C ILE A 146 38.23 18.24 -9.26
N ALA A 147 38.21 17.02 -8.78
CA ALA A 147 38.92 16.58 -7.59
C ALA A 147 40.45 16.66 -7.79
N ASP A 148 41.19 16.98 -6.74
CA ASP A 148 42.69 16.88 -6.75
C ASP A 148 43.11 15.43 -7.04
N ALA A 149 42.32 14.44 -6.61
CA ALA A 149 42.54 13.01 -6.81
C ALA A 149 42.27 12.53 -8.24
N ALA A 150 41.70 13.36 -9.11
CA ALA A 150 41.40 13.00 -10.50
C ALA A 150 42.69 12.64 -11.30
N SER A 151 43.80 13.28 -10.99
CA SER A 151 45.15 12.85 -11.44
C SER A 151 46.23 13.29 -10.49
N PRO A 152 47.38 12.53 -10.40
CA PRO A 152 48.52 12.93 -9.62
C PRO A 152 49.09 14.27 -10.11
N GLU A 153 49.05 14.52 -11.40
CA GLU A 153 49.53 15.76 -12.05
C GLU A 153 48.68 16.98 -11.65
N LEU A 154 47.36 16.85 -11.62
CA LEU A 154 46.46 17.92 -11.17
C LEU A 154 46.71 18.30 -9.71
N ALA A 155 46.87 17.26 -8.85
CA ALA A 155 47.21 17.45 -7.43
C ALA A 155 48.51 18.19 -7.24
N ASP A 156 49.53 17.86 -8.06
CA ASP A 156 50.86 18.52 -8.03
C ASP A 156 50.77 19.99 -8.51
N ILE A 157 50.12 20.22 -9.62
CA ILE A 157 49.90 21.57 -10.15
C ILE A 157 49.18 22.47 -9.13
N ARG A 158 48.12 21.96 -8.51
CA ARG A 158 47.36 22.71 -7.48
C ARG A 158 48.16 22.93 -6.20
N ARG A 159 49.00 21.96 -5.82
CA ARG A 159 49.93 22.14 -4.70
C ARG A 159 50.92 23.29 -4.99
N HIS A 160 51.52 23.30 -6.18
CA HIS A 160 52.44 24.36 -6.60
C HIS A 160 51.73 25.71 -6.71
N LYS A 161 50.50 25.73 -7.27
CA LYS A 161 49.68 26.95 -7.37
C LYS A 161 49.40 27.55 -5.99
N ARG A 162 49.04 26.71 -5.00
CA ARG A 162 48.88 27.15 -3.61
C ARG A 162 50.19 27.73 -3.02
N ALA A 163 51.30 27.08 -3.28
CA ALA A 163 52.61 27.57 -2.83
C ALA A 163 53.01 28.88 -3.46
N ALA A 164 52.85 29.05 -4.81
CA ALA A 164 53.13 30.30 -5.53
C ALA A 164 52.21 31.44 -5.07
N SER A 165 50.93 31.15 -4.84
CA SER A 165 49.96 32.12 -4.29
C SER A 165 50.36 32.57 -2.88
N ALA A 166 50.75 31.66 -2.01
CA ALA A 166 51.17 31.98 -0.67
C ALA A 166 52.46 32.85 -0.68
N LYS A 167 53.43 32.49 -1.54
CA LYS A 167 54.66 33.29 -1.76
C LYS A 167 54.36 34.69 -2.21
N GLY A 168 53.46 34.84 -3.24
CA GLY A 168 53.07 36.15 -3.76
C GLY A 168 52.39 37.00 -2.68
N ARG A 169 51.45 36.41 -1.93
CA ARG A 169 50.80 37.12 -0.80
C ARG A 169 51.76 37.49 0.29
N GLN A 170 52.72 36.64 0.65
CA GLN A 170 53.74 36.94 1.66
C GLN A 170 54.61 38.12 1.25
N ILE A 171 55.01 38.24 -0.02
CA ILE A 171 55.78 39.36 -0.54
C ILE A 171 54.98 40.65 -0.43
N LEU A 172 53.67 40.62 -0.90
CA LEU A 172 52.80 41.78 -0.80
C LEU A 172 52.50 42.19 0.62
N GLN A 173 52.29 41.19 1.53
CA GLN A 173 52.10 41.45 2.95
C GLN A 173 53.25 42.22 3.56
N LYS A 174 54.51 41.92 3.16
CA LYS A 174 55.67 42.67 3.56
C LYS A 174 55.64 44.08 3.00
N ILE A 175 55.16 44.30 1.79
CA ILE A 175 55.08 45.62 1.16
C ILE A 175 54.05 46.49 1.86
N ILE A 176 52.82 46.00 2.04
CA ILE A 176 51.71 46.73 2.66
C ILE A 176 51.93 47.05 4.14
N SER A 177 52.73 46.21 4.85
CA SER A 177 53.09 46.43 6.26
C SER A 177 54.33 47.33 6.44
N SER A 178 55.08 47.61 5.36
CA SER A 178 56.28 48.41 5.41
C SER A 178 55.94 49.89 5.65
N PRO A 179 56.56 50.55 6.66
CA PRO A 179 56.40 52.02 6.87
C PRO A 179 56.78 52.86 5.65
N SER A 180 57.73 52.43 4.85
CA SER A 180 58.24 53.11 3.66
C SER A 180 57.20 53.27 2.55
N TYR A 181 56.19 52.35 2.46
CA TYR A 181 55.14 52.42 1.42
C TYR A 181 53.81 52.88 1.94
N LYS A 182 53.67 53.21 3.24
CA LYS A 182 52.40 53.64 3.84
C LYS A 182 51.82 54.93 3.23
N SER A 183 52.65 55.89 2.76
CA SER A 183 52.19 57.10 2.07
C SER A 183 51.86 56.85 0.59
N THR A 184 52.52 55.90 -0.04
CA THR A 184 52.43 55.53 -1.46
C THR A 184 51.14 54.71 -1.77
N LEU A 185 50.73 53.86 -0.82
CA LEU A 185 49.52 53.04 -1.00
C LEU A 185 48.23 53.85 -0.80
N GLN A 186 47.26 53.66 -1.63
CA GLN A 186 45.89 54.20 -1.46
C GLN A 186 45.21 53.54 -0.27
N GLU A 187 45.30 52.19 -0.22
CA GLU A 187 44.84 51.36 0.88
C GLU A 187 45.83 50.22 1.10
N ALA A 188 46.04 49.82 2.38
CA ALA A 188 46.94 48.74 2.76
C ALA A 188 46.26 47.38 2.57
N LEU A 189 45.85 47.05 1.35
CA LEU A 189 45.17 45.78 1.00
C LEU A 189 45.83 45.14 -0.23
N ILE A 190 45.66 43.82 -0.31
CA ILE A 190 46.08 43.02 -1.47
C ILE A 190 44.81 42.73 -2.26
N THR A 191 44.83 43.00 -3.56
CA THR A 191 43.75 42.72 -4.48
C THR A 191 44.24 41.94 -5.68
N GLN A 192 43.32 41.50 -6.51
CA GLN A 192 43.66 40.87 -7.80
C GLN A 192 43.07 41.68 -8.97
N ARG A 193 43.83 41.80 -10.05
CA ARG A 193 43.43 42.30 -11.33
C ARG A 193 43.97 41.38 -12.40
N ASP A 194 43.08 40.93 -13.31
CA ASP A 194 43.41 39.95 -14.36
C ASP A 194 44.14 38.69 -13.83
N GLY A 195 43.71 38.21 -12.65
CA GLY A 195 44.32 37.04 -11.99
C GLY A 195 45.69 37.30 -11.36
N ARG A 196 46.18 38.55 -11.33
CA ARG A 196 47.47 38.96 -10.73
C ARG A 196 47.25 39.62 -9.39
N PHE A 197 48.09 39.28 -8.44
CA PHE A 197 48.14 39.98 -7.18
C PHE A 197 48.77 41.37 -7.35
N VAL A 198 48.03 42.40 -6.95
CA VAL A 198 48.40 43.80 -7.06
C VAL A 198 48.11 44.54 -5.77
N VAL A 199 48.70 45.71 -5.64
CA VAL A 199 48.40 46.67 -4.55
C VAL A 199 47.89 48.01 -5.12
N PRO A 200 46.91 48.66 -4.49
CA PRO A 200 46.44 49.96 -4.90
C PRO A 200 47.42 51.05 -4.47
N VAL A 201 47.97 51.80 -5.48
CA VAL A 201 48.94 52.89 -5.32
C VAL A 201 48.29 54.18 -5.75
N LYS A 202 48.55 55.27 -5.04
CA LYS A 202 48.08 56.60 -5.43
C LYS A 202 48.75 56.99 -6.73
N ALA A 203 48.02 57.62 -7.66
CA ALA A 203 48.52 57.98 -8.96
C ALA A 203 49.75 58.92 -8.90
N ASP A 204 49.78 59.86 -7.94
CA ASP A 204 50.87 60.82 -7.68
C ASP A 204 52.15 60.15 -7.15
N HIS A 205 52.07 58.95 -6.61
CA HIS A 205 53.11 58.13 -6.03
C HIS A 205 53.55 56.94 -6.91
N ARG A 206 53.28 57.00 -8.20
CA ARG A 206 53.53 55.85 -9.12
C ARG A 206 55.01 55.42 -9.12
N GLY A 207 55.96 56.42 -8.93
CA GLY A 207 57.42 56.18 -9.00
C GLY A 207 57.98 55.54 -7.74
N ASP A 208 57.26 55.60 -6.63
CA ASP A 208 57.79 55.20 -5.30
C ASP A 208 57.77 53.71 -5.10
N LEU A 209 56.85 52.93 -5.85
CA LEU A 209 56.82 51.51 -5.83
C LEU A 209 57.14 50.95 -7.22
N PRO A 210 58.35 50.42 -7.44
CA PRO A 210 58.67 49.75 -8.69
C PRO A 210 57.75 48.59 -9.03
N GLY A 211 57.06 48.66 -10.16
CA GLY A 211 56.08 47.60 -10.57
C GLY A 211 55.41 47.93 -11.90
N LEU A 212 54.59 46.94 -12.36
CA LEU A 212 53.77 46.99 -13.53
C LEU A 212 52.37 47.45 -13.17
N VAL A 213 51.83 48.46 -13.91
CA VAL A 213 50.42 48.88 -13.75
C VAL A 213 49.55 47.96 -14.57
N HIS A 214 48.61 47.27 -13.93
CA HIS A 214 47.68 46.38 -14.59
C HIS A 214 46.30 46.99 -14.80
N ASP A 215 45.86 47.89 -13.91
CA ASP A 215 44.57 48.54 -13.97
C ASP A 215 44.61 49.96 -13.39
N ILE A 216 43.66 50.77 -13.74
CA ILE A 216 43.50 52.15 -13.24
C ILE A 216 42.05 52.32 -12.77
N SER A 217 41.83 52.89 -11.61
CA SER A 217 40.48 53.17 -11.10
C SER A 217 39.73 54.10 -12.02
N ALA A 218 38.40 54.03 -12.06
CA ALA A 218 37.55 54.87 -12.92
C ALA A 218 37.80 56.41 -12.73
N SER A 219 38.20 56.81 -11.54
CA SER A 219 38.57 58.21 -11.23
C SER A 219 40.02 58.58 -11.61
N GLY A 220 40.85 57.64 -12.06
CA GLY A 220 42.26 57.85 -12.34
C GLY A 220 43.15 58.01 -11.11
N ALA A 221 42.61 58.09 -9.89
CA ALA A 221 43.29 58.37 -8.65
C ALA A 221 44.07 57.18 -8.06
N THR A 222 43.75 55.94 -8.47
CA THR A 222 44.37 54.71 -7.95
C THR A 222 44.90 53.84 -9.08
N LEU A 223 46.19 53.50 -8.99
CA LEU A 223 46.80 52.53 -9.94
C LEU A 223 46.95 51.22 -9.23
N PHE A 224 46.51 50.11 -9.92
CA PHE A 224 46.70 48.76 -9.41
C PHE A 224 48.05 48.26 -9.91
N VAL A 225 49.06 48.34 -9.02
CA VAL A 225 50.44 48.02 -9.35
C VAL A 225 50.83 46.62 -8.87
N GLU A 226 51.40 45.84 -9.80
CA GLU A 226 52.10 44.57 -9.50
C GLU A 226 53.58 44.94 -9.14
N PRO A 227 53.95 44.81 -7.89
CA PRO A 227 55.35 45.14 -7.51
C PRO A 227 56.36 44.18 -8.16
N MET A 228 57.52 44.63 -8.56
CA MET A 228 58.53 43.77 -9.26
C MET A 228 58.86 42.51 -8.50
N GLY A 229 58.88 42.54 -7.15
CA GLY A 229 59.10 41.34 -6.34
C GLY A 229 58.03 40.25 -6.43
N VAL A 230 56.83 40.56 -6.98
CA VAL A 230 55.67 39.64 -7.09
C VAL A 230 55.52 39.15 -8.54
N VAL A 231 56.13 39.84 -9.52
CA VAL A 231 55.97 39.51 -10.94
C VAL A 231 56.29 38.06 -11.25
N GLN A 232 57.34 37.52 -10.68
CA GLN A 232 57.73 36.11 -10.87
C GLN A 232 56.65 35.17 -10.31
N ALA A 233 56.14 35.42 -9.10
CA ALA A 233 55.09 34.59 -8.48
C ALA A 233 53.75 34.66 -9.27
N ASN A 234 53.37 35.84 -9.76
CA ASN A 234 52.20 35.99 -10.59
C ASN A 234 52.33 35.32 -11.99
N ASN A 235 53.54 35.36 -12.58
CA ASN A 235 53.83 34.66 -13.84
C ASN A 235 53.77 33.13 -13.61
N GLU A 236 54.36 32.63 -12.53
CA GLU A 236 54.28 31.20 -12.12
C GLU A 236 52.81 30.78 -11.90
N LEU A 237 51.99 31.63 -11.25
CA LEU A 237 50.55 31.38 -11.07
C LEU A 237 49.82 31.27 -12.41
N LYS A 238 50.07 32.21 -13.36
CA LYS A 238 49.44 32.15 -14.69
C LYS A 238 49.83 30.91 -15.50
N GLU A 239 51.12 30.53 -15.41
CA GLU A 239 51.58 29.31 -16.02
C GLU A 239 50.94 28.06 -15.44
N LEU A 240 50.81 27.98 -14.09
CA LEU A 240 50.15 26.91 -13.42
C LEU A 240 48.64 26.85 -13.69
N GLU A 241 47.99 28.00 -13.82
CA GLU A 241 46.58 28.07 -14.24
C GLU A 241 46.37 27.52 -15.67
N ALA A 242 47.26 27.87 -16.59
CA ALA A 242 47.22 27.33 -17.93
C ALA A 242 47.48 25.80 -17.97
N LYS A 243 48.42 25.31 -17.13
CA LYS A 243 48.68 23.88 -16.94
C LYS A 243 47.47 23.17 -16.31
N GLU A 244 46.88 23.72 -15.26
CA GLU A 244 45.71 23.21 -14.59
C GLU A 244 44.53 23.04 -15.61
N LYS A 245 44.26 24.06 -16.39
CA LYS A 245 43.25 24.02 -17.43
C LYS A 245 43.46 22.89 -18.45
N LYS A 246 44.70 22.80 -18.96
CA LYS A 246 45.07 21.72 -19.90
C LYS A 246 44.90 20.32 -19.29
N GLU A 247 45.32 20.17 -18.04
CA GLU A 247 45.21 18.89 -17.35
C GLU A 247 43.76 18.50 -17.08
N ILE A 248 42.90 19.47 -16.71
CA ILE A 248 41.45 19.26 -16.58
C ILE A 248 40.85 18.82 -17.91
N GLU A 249 41.21 19.52 -19.04
CA GLU A 249 40.76 19.14 -20.37
C GLU A 249 41.20 17.72 -20.70
N ARG A 250 42.42 17.31 -20.37
CA ARG A 250 42.95 15.97 -20.57
C ARG A 250 42.15 14.92 -19.76
N ILE A 251 41.84 15.22 -18.50
CA ILE A 251 41.07 14.35 -17.64
C ILE A 251 39.65 14.15 -18.19
N LEU A 252 38.98 15.27 -18.56
CA LEU A 252 37.63 15.20 -19.12
C LEU A 252 37.60 14.44 -20.45
N PHE A 253 38.60 14.65 -21.30
CA PHE A 253 38.74 13.93 -22.56
C PHE A 253 38.92 12.42 -22.33
N ALA A 254 39.78 12.04 -21.39
CA ALA A 254 39.98 10.62 -21.02
C ALA A 254 38.70 9.95 -20.47
N LEU A 255 37.97 10.64 -19.58
CA LEU A 255 36.68 10.15 -19.05
C LEU A 255 35.63 10.05 -20.17
N SER A 256 35.59 11.01 -21.09
CA SER A 256 34.69 11.00 -22.23
C SER A 256 34.97 9.81 -23.17
N ALA A 257 36.24 9.55 -23.48
CA ALA A 257 36.63 8.41 -24.29
C ALA A 257 36.29 7.06 -23.65
N GLU A 258 36.40 7.00 -22.33
CA GLU A 258 36.04 5.81 -21.58
C GLU A 258 34.54 5.60 -21.55
N ALA A 259 33.72 6.66 -21.34
CA ALA A 259 32.28 6.60 -21.43
C ALA A 259 31.83 6.17 -22.85
N ALA A 260 32.49 6.66 -23.90
CA ALA A 260 32.25 6.25 -25.28
C ALA A 260 32.50 4.75 -25.51
N GLY A 261 33.50 4.14 -24.82
CA GLY A 261 33.76 2.71 -24.87
C GLY A 261 32.60 1.84 -24.38
N PHE A 262 31.67 2.42 -23.62
CA PHE A 262 30.47 1.74 -23.10
C PHE A 262 29.17 2.31 -23.70
N PHE A 263 29.26 2.97 -24.87
CA PHE A 263 28.16 3.69 -25.52
C PHE A 263 26.88 2.84 -25.61
N GLU A 264 26.94 1.67 -26.23
CA GLU A 264 25.76 0.80 -26.42
C GLU A 264 25.18 0.33 -25.10
N ALA A 265 26.02 -0.08 -24.16
CA ALA A 265 25.56 -0.57 -22.85
C ALA A 265 24.85 0.53 -22.04
N ILE A 266 25.38 1.77 -22.05
CA ILE A 266 24.78 2.89 -21.34
C ILE A 266 23.46 3.31 -21.97
N LEU A 267 23.36 3.31 -23.31
CA LEU A 267 22.10 3.60 -24.02
C LEU A 267 21.05 2.51 -23.75
N TRP A 268 21.46 1.25 -23.77
CA TRP A 268 20.58 0.14 -23.43
C TRP A 268 20.01 0.31 -22.00
N ASP A 269 20.88 0.56 -21.04
CA ASP A 269 20.47 0.79 -19.65
C ASP A 269 19.52 1.99 -19.53
N TYR A 270 19.78 3.07 -20.25
CA TYR A 270 18.90 4.23 -20.28
C TYR A 270 17.49 3.86 -20.76
N ASP A 271 17.40 3.13 -21.88
CA ASP A 271 16.10 2.74 -22.44
C ASP A 271 15.33 1.78 -21.53
N ILE A 272 16.02 0.82 -20.90
CA ILE A 272 15.42 -0.11 -19.93
C ILE A 272 14.96 0.64 -18.68
N LEU A 273 15.76 1.54 -18.13
CA LEU A 273 15.39 2.30 -16.94
C LEU A 273 14.19 3.21 -17.19
N VAL A 274 14.12 3.89 -18.35
CA VAL A 274 12.96 4.68 -18.75
C VAL A 274 11.72 3.80 -18.92
N HIS A 275 11.89 2.60 -19.45
CA HIS A 275 10.76 1.66 -19.60
C HIS A 275 10.28 1.12 -18.26
N LEU A 276 11.20 0.74 -17.37
CA LEU A 276 10.87 0.31 -16.00
C LEU A 276 10.19 1.44 -15.21
N ASP A 277 10.67 2.69 -15.31
CA ASP A 277 10.06 3.84 -14.67
C ASP A 277 8.58 3.99 -15.09
N LEU A 278 8.28 3.86 -16.40
CA LEU A 278 6.91 3.87 -16.90
C LEU A 278 6.08 2.69 -16.37
N ILE A 279 6.64 1.48 -16.31
CA ILE A 279 5.96 0.30 -15.79
C ILE A 279 5.65 0.49 -14.30
N PHE A 280 6.59 0.98 -13.51
CA PHE A 280 6.37 1.28 -12.09
C PHE A 280 5.39 2.43 -11.90
N ALA A 281 5.39 3.44 -12.76
CA ALA A 281 4.38 4.50 -12.76
C ALA A 281 2.97 3.95 -12.99
N ARG A 282 2.79 2.95 -13.89
CA ARG A 282 1.51 2.25 -14.07
C ARG A 282 1.09 1.48 -12.81
N GLY A 283 2.04 0.82 -12.14
CA GLY A 283 1.81 0.14 -10.86
C GLY A 283 1.40 1.09 -9.73
N GLU A 284 2.08 2.23 -9.61
CA GLU A 284 1.75 3.29 -8.64
C GLU A 284 0.36 3.89 -8.89
N LEU A 285 0.02 4.17 -10.16
CA LEU A 285 -1.30 4.65 -10.53
C LEU A 285 -2.39 3.62 -10.20
N SER A 286 -2.11 2.32 -10.40
CA SER A 286 -3.00 1.22 -10.01
C SER A 286 -3.33 1.24 -8.52
N TYR A 287 -2.32 1.42 -7.65
CA TYR A 287 -2.54 1.57 -6.21
C TYR A 287 -3.37 2.82 -5.89
N GLN A 288 -3.04 3.96 -6.48
CA GLN A 288 -3.75 5.21 -6.20
C GLN A 288 -5.24 5.13 -6.53
N MET A 289 -5.61 4.40 -7.59
CA MET A 289 -7.00 4.26 -8.04
C MET A 289 -7.71 3.08 -7.37
N ASP A 290 -7.04 2.30 -6.52
CA ASP A 290 -7.56 1.01 -6.04
C ASP A 290 -8.03 0.15 -7.22
N ALA A 291 -7.18 0.06 -8.25
CA ALA A 291 -7.48 -0.58 -9.52
C ALA A 291 -7.08 -2.06 -9.51
N ALA A 292 -7.76 -2.87 -10.29
CA ALA A 292 -7.48 -4.28 -10.46
C ALA A 292 -7.13 -4.59 -11.92
N ARG A 293 -6.36 -5.64 -12.12
CA ARG A 293 -6.08 -6.20 -13.45
C ARG A 293 -7.35 -6.76 -14.06
N PRO A 294 -7.80 -6.31 -15.25
CA PRO A 294 -8.91 -6.93 -15.96
C PRO A 294 -8.49 -8.24 -16.64
N GLU A 295 -9.44 -9.17 -16.79
CA GLU A 295 -9.31 -10.29 -17.70
C GLU A 295 -9.39 -9.79 -19.15
N ILE A 296 -8.38 -10.08 -19.96
CA ILE A 296 -8.31 -9.64 -21.35
C ILE A 296 -8.93 -10.68 -22.27
N ARG A 297 -9.98 -10.29 -22.97
CA ARG A 297 -10.77 -11.10 -23.89
C ARG A 297 -10.62 -10.64 -25.34
N THR A 298 -11.14 -11.46 -26.25
CA THR A 298 -11.15 -11.20 -27.71
C THR A 298 -12.52 -11.54 -28.34
N ASP A 299 -13.53 -11.78 -27.51
CA ASP A 299 -14.88 -12.17 -27.94
C ASP A 299 -15.84 -10.98 -28.08
N GLY A 300 -15.35 -9.76 -27.96
CA GLY A 300 -16.12 -8.52 -27.94
C GLY A 300 -16.90 -8.28 -26.65
N SER A 301 -16.72 -9.14 -25.62
CA SER A 301 -17.47 -8.98 -24.38
C SER A 301 -16.75 -8.07 -23.37
N VAL A 302 -17.50 -7.22 -22.71
CA VAL A 302 -17.04 -6.40 -21.57
C VAL A 302 -17.95 -6.70 -20.38
N SER A 303 -17.36 -6.94 -19.23
CA SER A 303 -18.06 -7.12 -17.95
C SER A 303 -17.30 -6.42 -16.86
N LEU A 304 -17.75 -5.26 -16.46
CA LEU A 304 -17.15 -4.42 -15.42
C LEU A 304 -17.97 -4.54 -14.15
N ARG A 305 -17.33 -4.90 -13.06
CA ARG A 305 -17.97 -5.01 -11.73
C ARG A 305 -17.49 -3.89 -10.84
N ARG A 306 -18.43 -3.21 -10.18
CA ARG A 306 -18.12 -2.10 -9.28
C ARG A 306 -17.14 -1.09 -9.88
N ALA A 307 -17.33 -0.80 -11.17
CA ALA A 307 -16.47 0.11 -11.92
C ALA A 307 -16.70 1.55 -11.48
N ARG A 308 -15.63 2.30 -11.34
CA ARG A 308 -15.64 3.73 -10.99
C ARG A 308 -14.95 4.52 -12.09
N HIS A 309 -15.44 5.71 -12.38
CA HIS A 309 -14.76 6.59 -13.32
C HIS A 309 -13.44 7.09 -12.69
N PRO A 310 -12.30 6.87 -13.34
CA PRO A 310 -10.98 7.11 -12.71
C PRO A 310 -10.70 8.59 -12.39
N LEU A 311 -11.37 9.52 -13.08
CA LEU A 311 -11.17 10.95 -12.87
C LEU A 311 -12.07 11.55 -11.79
N LEU A 312 -13.07 10.81 -11.32
CA LEU A 312 -13.91 11.24 -10.21
C LEU A 312 -13.19 11.05 -8.86
N ASP A 313 -13.65 11.79 -7.86
CA ASP A 313 -13.21 11.59 -6.47
C ASP A 313 -13.60 10.18 -5.99
N PRO A 314 -12.64 9.31 -5.61
CA PRO A 314 -12.93 7.94 -5.17
C PRO A 314 -13.93 7.83 -4.02
N ALA A 315 -13.98 8.86 -3.13
CA ALA A 315 -14.90 8.90 -2.00
C ALA A 315 -16.35 9.21 -2.41
N LYS A 316 -16.55 9.82 -3.57
CA LYS A 316 -17.87 10.24 -4.08
C LYS A 316 -18.34 9.39 -5.25
N ALA A 317 -17.41 8.72 -5.95
CA ALA A 317 -17.72 7.89 -7.10
C ALA A 317 -18.53 6.66 -6.68
N VAL A 318 -19.76 6.57 -7.16
CA VAL A 318 -20.61 5.38 -6.95
C VAL A 318 -20.16 4.30 -7.92
N PRO A 319 -19.79 3.09 -7.41
CA PRO A 319 -19.41 1.99 -8.28
C PRO A 319 -20.62 1.42 -9.03
N ILE A 320 -20.45 1.17 -10.33
CA ILE A 320 -21.48 0.65 -11.21
C ILE A 320 -21.08 -0.67 -11.84
N ASP A 321 -22.03 -1.53 -12.14
CA ASP A 321 -21.85 -2.74 -12.92
C ASP A 321 -22.28 -2.47 -14.36
N ILE A 322 -21.41 -2.77 -15.34
CA ILE A 322 -21.71 -2.62 -16.78
C ILE A 322 -21.33 -3.89 -17.51
N GLU A 323 -22.23 -4.38 -18.34
CA GLU A 323 -22.01 -5.55 -19.19
C GLU A 323 -22.47 -5.26 -20.61
N VAL A 324 -21.74 -5.73 -21.63
CA VAL A 324 -22.11 -5.72 -23.04
C VAL A 324 -21.32 -6.78 -23.80
N GLY A 325 -21.89 -7.39 -24.81
CA GLY A 325 -21.21 -8.33 -25.71
C GLY A 325 -21.30 -9.80 -25.31
N ARG A 326 -21.93 -10.14 -24.16
CA ARG A 326 -22.06 -11.52 -23.69
C ARG A 326 -23.46 -12.08 -23.91
N SER A 327 -24.45 -11.60 -23.16
CA SER A 327 -25.87 -11.98 -23.27
C SER A 327 -26.62 -11.08 -24.25
N PHE A 328 -26.13 -9.91 -24.48
CA PHE A 328 -26.65 -8.91 -25.44
C PHE A 328 -25.47 -8.13 -26.05
N ASP A 329 -25.63 -7.66 -27.26
CA ASP A 329 -24.64 -6.86 -27.99
C ASP A 329 -24.84 -5.34 -27.82
N THR A 330 -26.06 -4.94 -27.37
CA THR A 330 -26.45 -3.56 -27.25
C THR A 330 -27.05 -3.25 -25.88
N LEU A 331 -26.56 -2.18 -25.25
CA LEU A 331 -27.07 -1.66 -23.99
C LEU A 331 -27.70 -0.28 -24.20
N VAL A 332 -29.00 -0.14 -23.93
CA VAL A 332 -29.74 1.12 -23.99
C VAL A 332 -29.93 1.68 -22.58
N ILE A 333 -29.23 2.75 -22.24
CA ILE A 333 -29.24 3.36 -20.91
C ILE A 333 -30.25 4.52 -20.90
N THR A 334 -31.25 4.41 -20.02
CA THR A 334 -32.32 5.38 -19.88
C THR A 334 -32.32 6.06 -18.50
N GLY A 335 -33.04 7.13 -18.32
CA GLY A 335 -33.15 7.89 -17.07
C GLY A 335 -32.92 9.39 -17.23
N PRO A 336 -32.93 10.16 -16.13
CA PRO A 336 -32.72 11.62 -16.17
C PRO A 336 -31.27 11.97 -16.55
N ASN A 337 -31.06 13.15 -17.17
CA ASN A 337 -29.73 13.58 -17.57
C ASN A 337 -28.76 13.71 -16.38
N THR A 338 -29.27 14.11 -15.23
CA THR A 338 -28.50 14.20 -13.97
C THR A 338 -28.16 12.85 -13.34
N GLY A 339 -28.72 11.75 -13.88
CA GLY A 339 -28.57 10.39 -13.28
C GLY A 339 -27.23 9.71 -13.52
N GLY A 340 -26.33 10.28 -14.30
CA GLY A 340 -25.01 9.72 -14.58
C GLY A 340 -24.90 8.86 -15.84
N LYS A 341 -25.85 8.97 -16.80
CA LYS A 341 -25.85 8.25 -18.09
C LYS A 341 -24.55 8.43 -18.86
N THR A 342 -24.19 9.69 -19.15
CA THR A 342 -22.95 10.07 -19.85
C THR A 342 -21.70 9.58 -19.12
N VAL A 343 -21.69 9.68 -17.79
CA VAL A 343 -20.57 9.18 -16.96
C VAL A 343 -20.43 7.67 -17.06
N SER A 344 -21.55 6.93 -17.10
CA SER A 344 -21.54 5.46 -17.29
C SER A 344 -20.96 5.07 -18.65
N LEU A 345 -21.35 5.77 -19.74
CA LEU A 345 -20.77 5.58 -21.07
C LEU A 345 -19.27 5.89 -21.09
N LYS A 346 -18.87 7.05 -20.56
CA LYS A 346 -17.45 7.43 -20.46
C LYS A 346 -16.67 6.40 -19.63
N THR A 347 -17.25 5.91 -18.54
CA THR A 347 -16.62 4.87 -17.72
C THR A 347 -16.36 3.61 -18.54
N LEU A 348 -17.35 3.12 -19.27
CA LEU A 348 -17.21 1.95 -20.13
C LEU A 348 -16.08 2.13 -21.16
N GLY A 349 -16.13 3.22 -21.94
CA GLY A 349 -15.12 3.48 -22.97
C GLY A 349 -13.72 3.71 -22.41
N LEU A 350 -13.60 4.55 -21.38
CA LEU A 350 -12.31 4.88 -20.78
C LEU A 350 -11.64 3.66 -20.14
N LEU A 351 -12.39 2.80 -19.43
CA LEU A 351 -11.79 1.60 -18.83
C LEU A 351 -11.34 0.58 -19.89
N CYS A 352 -12.01 0.49 -21.03
CA CYS A 352 -11.54 -0.28 -22.17
C CYS A 352 -10.25 0.30 -22.75
N LEU A 353 -10.15 1.61 -22.94
CA LEU A 353 -8.93 2.28 -23.39
C LEU A 353 -7.78 2.08 -22.40
N MET A 354 -8.06 2.21 -21.09
CA MET A 354 -7.08 1.95 -20.04
C MET A 354 -6.51 0.53 -20.13
N ALA A 355 -7.38 -0.46 -20.23
CA ALA A 355 -6.97 -1.86 -20.34
C ALA A 355 -6.06 -2.07 -21.55
N GLN A 356 -6.39 -1.50 -22.71
CA GLN A 356 -5.61 -1.58 -23.95
C GLN A 356 -4.27 -0.80 -23.88
N CYS A 357 -4.14 0.17 -22.96
CA CYS A 357 -2.88 0.84 -22.64
C CYS A 357 -2.03 0.07 -21.60
N GLY A 358 -2.47 -1.10 -21.13
CA GLY A 358 -1.78 -1.86 -20.10
C GLY A 358 -1.98 -1.28 -18.68
N LEU A 359 -2.96 -0.41 -18.49
CA LEU A 359 -3.33 0.14 -17.19
C LEU A 359 -4.34 -0.77 -16.49
N HIS A 360 -4.19 -0.96 -15.20
CA HIS A 360 -5.25 -1.55 -14.38
C HIS A 360 -6.45 -0.61 -14.30
N ILE A 361 -7.64 -1.17 -14.12
CA ILE A 361 -8.89 -0.43 -14.12
C ILE A 361 -9.48 -0.33 -12.70
N PRO A 362 -10.05 0.81 -12.29
CA PRO A 362 -10.72 0.97 -11.01
C PRO A 362 -12.08 0.24 -10.99
N ALA A 363 -12.01 -1.08 -11.01
CA ALA A 363 -13.16 -1.98 -11.01
C ALA A 363 -12.89 -3.18 -10.08
N GLY A 364 -13.94 -3.89 -9.68
CA GLY A 364 -13.83 -5.07 -8.83
C GLY A 364 -13.15 -6.24 -9.53
N ASP A 365 -12.65 -7.18 -8.73
CA ASP A 365 -12.06 -8.41 -9.20
C ASP A 365 -12.98 -9.16 -10.18
N ARG A 366 -12.37 -9.87 -11.14
CA ARG A 366 -13.06 -10.59 -12.22
C ARG A 366 -13.80 -9.67 -13.21
N SER A 367 -13.45 -8.40 -13.29
CA SER A 367 -13.84 -7.57 -14.43
C SER A 367 -13.09 -8.02 -15.67
N ALA A 368 -13.77 -8.03 -16.81
CA ALA A 368 -13.23 -8.49 -18.08
C ALA A 368 -13.46 -7.42 -19.16
N VAL A 369 -12.48 -7.25 -20.02
CA VAL A 369 -12.49 -6.27 -21.11
C VAL A 369 -11.97 -6.95 -22.38
N SER A 370 -12.73 -6.85 -23.48
CA SER A 370 -12.23 -7.25 -24.80
C SER A 370 -11.34 -6.18 -25.39
N VAL A 371 -10.40 -6.63 -26.22
CA VAL A 371 -9.58 -5.75 -27.04
C VAL A 371 -10.36 -5.37 -28.27
N PHE A 372 -10.58 -4.08 -28.47
CA PHE A 372 -11.30 -3.52 -29.62
C PHE A 372 -10.32 -2.88 -30.60
N THR A 373 -10.61 -3.01 -31.89
CA THR A 373 -9.89 -2.31 -32.96
C THR A 373 -10.23 -0.84 -32.99
N GLY A 374 -11.47 -0.48 -32.63
CA GLY A 374 -11.99 0.87 -32.52
C GLY A 374 -12.94 1.04 -31.34
N ILE A 375 -12.71 2.07 -30.54
CA ILE A 375 -13.67 2.56 -29.55
C ILE A 375 -14.15 3.89 -30.04
N LEU A 376 -15.35 3.91 -30.62
CA LEU A 376 -15.92 5.03 -31.33
C LEU A 376 -17.00 5.70 -30.48
N ALA A 377 -16.87 6.99 -30.24
CA ALA A 377 -17.76 7.69 -29.31
C ALA A 377 -18.33 8.97 -29.95
N ASP A 378 -19.66 9.08 -29.89
CA ASP A 378 -20.40 10.33 -30.08
C ASP A 378 -20.94 10.77 -28.72
N ILE A 379 -20.10 11.50 -27.98
CA ILE A 379 -20.35 11.97 -26.61
C ILE A 379 -19.90 13.44 -26.53
N GLY A 380 -20.74 14.33 -26.05
CA GLY A 380 -20.34 15.69 -25.72
C GLY A 380 -21.46 16.70 -25.90
N ASP A 381 -21.49 17.70 -24.98
CA ASP A 381 -22.27 18.93 -25.14
C ASP A 381 -21.46 19.89 -26.00
N GLU A 382 -21.84 20.05 -27.26
CA GLU A 382 -21.34 21.12 -28.12
C GLU A 382 -21.98 22.47 -27.75
N GLN A 383 -21.95 22.85 -26.47
CA GLN A 383 -22.36 24.19 -26.02
C GLN A 383 -21.25 25.24 -26.26
N SER A 384 -20.31 24.97 -27.15
CA SER A 384 -19.34 25.99 -27.57
C SER A 384 -20.05 26.97 -28.52
N ILE A 385 -20.23 28.20 -28.08
CA ILE A 385 -20.84 29.34 -28.78
C ILE A 385 -20.14 29.64 -30.15
N GLU A 386 -19.02 29.02 -30.46
CA GLU A 386 -18.21 29.26 -31.65
C GLU A 386 -18.59 28.41 -32.87
N GLN A 387 -19.45 27.40 -32.75
CA GLN A 387 -19.86 26.58 -33.88
C GLN A 387 -21.34 26.78 -34.17
N SER A 388 -21.63 27.47 -35.24
CA SER A 388 -22.97 27.81 -35.71
C SER A 388 -23.80 26.68 -36.35
N LEU A 389 -23.36 25.43 -36.23
CA LEU A 389 -24.14 24.25 -36.65
C LEU A 389 -25.07 23.81 -35.53
N SER A 390 -26.33 23.47 -35.87
CA SER A 390 -27.24 22.85 -34.92
C SER A 390 -26.57 21.63 -34.27
N THR A 391 -26.72 21.46 -32.96
CA THR A 391 -26.22 20.31 -32.18
C THR A 391 -26.54 18.99 -32.86
N PHE A 392 -27.76 18.85 -33.40
CA PHE A 392 -28.17 17.67 -34.16
C PHE A 392 -27.28 17.41 -35.39
N SER A 393 -26.92 18.44 -36.17
CA SER A 393 -26.08 18.26 -37.36
C SER A 393 -24.66 17.82 -37.03
N ALA A 394 -24.12 18.27 -35.91
CA ALA A 394 -22.78 17.90 -35.46
C ALA A 394 -22.75 16.42 -35.02
N HIS A 395 -23.73 15.99 -34.21
CA HIS A 395 -23.93 14.60 -33.86
C HIS A 395 -24.07 13.69 -35.08
N MET A 396 -24.99 14.10 -36.02
CA MET A 396 -25.21 13.33 -37.26
C MET A 396 -23.93 13.16 -38.09
N LYS A 397 -23.10 14.17 -38.20
CA LYS A 397 -21.80 14.04 -38.89
C LYS A 397 -20.88 13.02 -38.20
N THR A 398 -20.81 13.05 -36.89
CA THR A 398 -20.02 12.06 -36.13
C THR A 398 -20.62 10.67 -36.28
N ILE A 399 -21.91 10.52 -36.18
CA ILE A 399 -22.63 9.24 -36.38
C ILE A 399 -22.37 8.68 -37.79
N VAL A 400 -22.45 9.50 -38.87
CA VAL A 400 -22.11 9.05 -40.20
C VAL A 400 -20.72 8.46 -40.28
N ASN A 401 -19.70 9.13 -39.72
CA ASN A 401 -18.35 8.62 -39.67
C ASN A 401 -18.26 7.30 -38.87
N ILE A 402 -19.00 7.20 -37.76
CA ILE A 402 -19.06 5.96 -36.96
C ILE A 402 -19.65 4.82 -37.79
N LEU A 403 -20.72 5.08 -38.51
CA LEU A 403 -21.40 4.11 -39.37
C LEU A 403 -20.47 3.60 -40.49
N ASP A 404 -19.59 4.46 -41.00
CA ASP A 404 -18.59 4.07 -42.01
C ASP A 404 -17.46 3.23 -41.45
N GLU A 405 -16.96 3.51 -40.24
CA GLU A 405 -15.79 2.89 -39.63
C GLU A 405 -16.09 1.67 -38.76
N ALA A 406 -17.29 1.62 -38.13
CA ALA A 406 -17.63 0.55 -37.18
C ALA A 406 -17.63 -0.83 -37.84
N ASP A 407 -17.00 -1.83 -37.18
CA ASP A 407 -16.92 -3.23 -37.58
C ASP A 407 -17.26 -4.17 -36.40
N GLY A 408 -17.10 -5.47 -36.59
CA GLY A 408 -17.39 -6.49 -35.58
C GLY A 408 -16.55 -6.42 -34.31
N ASP A 409 -15.36 -5.82 -34.42
CA ASP A 409 -14.41 -5.66 -33.33
C ASP A 409 -14.43 -4.24 -32.74
N SER A 410 -15.49 -3.49 -32.99
CA SER A 410 -15.67 -2.11 -32.52
C SER A 410 -16.61 -2.05 -31.31
N LEU A 411 -16.30 -1.12 -30.38
CA LEU A 411 -17.21 -0.68 -29.33
C LEU A 411 -17.70 0.72 -29.67
N VAL A 412 -19.01 0.89 -29.82
CA VAL A 412 -19.65 2.15 -30.22
C VAL A 412 -20.45 2.73 -29.07
N LEU A 413 -20.21 3.99 -28.77
CA LEU A 413 -20.80 4.72 -27.64
C LEU A 413 -21.57 5.93 -28.15
N PHE A 414 -22.88 5.96 -27.94
CA PHE A 414 -23.74 7.07 -28.33
C PHE A 414 -24.35 7.76 -27.10
N ASP A 415 -24.13 9.05 -26.95
CA ASP A 415 -24.80 9.81 -25.89
C ASP A 415 -25.95 10.62 -26.47
N GLU A 416 -27.09 10.59 -25.80
CA GLU A 416 -28.35 11.27 -26.19
C GLU A 416 -28.76 11.01 -27.66
N LEU A 417 -28.65 9.76 -28.12
CA LEU A 417 -28.89 9.39 -29.50
C LEU A 417 -30.27 9.82 -30.00
N GLY A 418 -30.28 10.59 -31.10
CA GLY A 418 -31.51 11.13 -31.74
C GLY A 418 -31.98 12.47 -31.16
N ALA A 419 -31.31 13.03 -30.14
CA ALA A 419 -31.68 14.31 -29.57
C ALA A 419 -31.51 15.49 -30.54
N GLY A 420 -32.23 16.57 -30.32
CA GLY A 420 -32.10 17.81 -31.09
C GLY A 420 -32.98 17.93 -32.34
N THR A 421 -33.89 16.95 -32.58
CA THR A 421 -34.91 17.00 -33.67
C THR A 421 -36.28 16.65 -33.13
N ASP A 422 -37.29 16.50 -34.03
CA ASP A 422 -38.60 15.99 -33.66
C ASP A 422 -38.47 14.64 -32.92
N PRO A 423 -39.12 14.44 -31.78
CA PRO A 423 -38.98 13.25 -30.96
C PRO A 423 -39.28 11.93 -31.69
N VAL A 424 -40.29 11.91 -32.57
CA VAL A 424 -40.68 10.72 -33.32
C VAL A 424 -39.66 10.38 -34.41
N GLU A 425 -39.17 11.40 -35.14
CA GLU A 425 -38.11 11.23 -36.12
C GLU A 425 -36.79 10.85 -35.46
N GLY A 426 -36.42 11.50 -34.33
CA GLY A 426 -35.23 11.24 -33.56
C GLY A 426 -35.19 9.82 -33.03
N ALA A 427 -36.29 9.32 -32.46
CA ALA A 427 -36.40 7.95 -31.98
C ALA A 427 -36.26 6.92 -33.12
N ALA A 428 -36.93 7.18 -34.27
CA ALA A 428 -36.83 6.28 -35.43
C ALA A 428 -35.41 6.23 -36.00
N LEU A 429 -34.73 7.38 -36.11
CA LEU A 429 -33.32 7.44 -36.51
C LEU A 429 -32.41 6.72 -35.54
N ALA A 430 -32.59 6.91 -34.26
CA ALA A 430 -31.80 6.26 -33.23
C ALA A 430 -31.90 4.72 -33.32
N ILE A 431 -33.11 4.17 -33.47
CA ILE A 431 -33.33 2.73 -33.68
C ILE A 431 -32.57 2.25 -34.94
N ALA A 432 -32.75 2.96 -36.07
CA ALA A 432 -32.12 2.58 -37.34
C ALA A 432 -30.57 2.62 -37.25
N VAL A 433 -30.01 3.61 -36.59
CA VAL A 433 -28.54 3.72 -36.35
C VAL A 433 -28.05 2.53 -35.52
N ILE A 434 -28.71 2.20 -34.41
CA ILE A 434 -28.36 1.07 -33.57
C ILE A 434 -28.41 -0.25 -34.38
N GLU A 435 -29.52 -0.50 -35.11
CA GLU A 435 -29.67 -1.70 -35.91
C GLU A 435 -28.61 -1.81 -36.99
N HIS A 436 -28.24 -0.70 -37.62
CA HIS A 436 -27.18 -0.69 -38.64
C HIS A 436 -25.82 -1.08 -38.07
N VAL A 437 -25.44 -0.51 -36.93
CA VAL A 437 -24.18 -0.80 -36.25
C VAL A 437 -24.17 -2.25 -35.74
N ARG A 438 -25.26 -2.74 -35.19
CA ARG A 438 -25.45 -4.14 -34.78
C ARG A 438 -25.29 -5.12 -35.93
N ALA A 439 -25.85 -4.78 -37.08
CA ALA A 439 -25.77 -5.64 -38.28
C ALA A 439 -24.30 -5.83 -38.73
N ARG A 440 -23.38 -4.93 -38.39
CA ARG A 440 -21.93 -5.07 -38.62
C ARG A 440 -21.21 -5.88 -37.54
N GLY A 441 -21.89 -6.28 -36.47
CA GLY A 441 -21.34 -7.09 -35.37
C GLY A 441 -20.73 -6.26 -34.22
N ALA A 442 -20.72 -4.92 -34.30
CA ALA A 442 -20.19 -4.06 -33.27
C ALA A 442 -20.96 -4.18 -31.94
N LYS A 443 -20.30 -3.85 -30.82
CA LYS A 443 -20.95 -3.72 -29.51
C LYS A 443 -21.37 -2.28 -29.31
N VAL A 444 -22.59 -2.06 -28.81
CA VAL A 444 -23.19 -0.74 -28.72
C VAL A 444 -23.60 -0.44 -27.28
N ALA A 445 -23.28 0.77 -26.81
CA ALA A 445 -23.93 1.31 -25.62
C ALA A 445 -24.46 2.72 -25.99
N ALA A 446 -25.73 2.94 -25.76
CA ALA A 446 -26.38 4.19 -26.13
C ALA A 446 -27.19 4.75 -24.96
N THR A 447 -27.18 6.07 -24.78
CA THR A 447 -28.05 6.73 -23.84
C THR A 447 -29.22 7.42 -24.59
N THR A 448 -30.36 7.43 -23.98
CA THR A 448 -31.53 8.11 -24.55
C THR A 448 -32.54 8.47 -23.47
N HIS A 449 -33.46 9.35 -23.84
CA HIS A 449 -34.65 9.68 -23.05
C HIS A 449 -35.93 9.28 -23.73
N TYR A 450 -35.88 8.70 -24.95
CA TYR A 450 -37.07 8.28 -25.73
C TYR A 450 -37.68 6.98 -25.22
N ALA A 451 -39.03 6.97 -25.14
CA ALA A 451 -39.80 5.80 -24.71
C ALA A 451 -39.74 4.66 -25.74
N GLU A 452 -39.68 5.00 -27.03
CA GLU A 452 -39.60 4.07 -28.14
C GLU A 452 -38.36 3.18 -28.08
N LEU A 453 -37.23 3.73 -27.68
CA LEU A 453 -35.99 2.96 -27.50
C LEU A 453 -36.06 2.02 -26.30
N LYS A 454 -36.81 2.36 -25.24
CA LYS A 454 -37.08 1.43 -24.14
C LYS A 454 -37.84 0.21 -24.61
N THR A 455 -38.92 0.47 -25.44
CA THR A 455 -39.72 -0.59 -26.04
C THR A 455 -38.91 -1.43 -27.02
N PHE A 456 -38.13 -0.79 -27.87
CA PHE A 456 -37.20 -1.46 -28.79
C PHE A 456 -36.26 -2.43 -28.04
N ALA A 457 -35.67 -2.00 -26.94
CA ALA A 457 -34.77 -2.84 -26.14
C ALA A 457 -35.50 -3.97 -25.40
N MET A 458 -36.80 -3.85 -25.13
CA MET A 458 -37.60 -4.94 -24.54
C MET A 458 -38.03 -5.99 -25.55
N THR A 459 -38.18 -5.60 -26.83
CA THR A 459 -38.76 -6.44 -27.88
C THR A 459 -37.71 -7.04 -28.83
N THR A 460 -36.51 -6.51 -28.84
CA THR A 460 -35.45 -6.90 -29.78
C THR A 460 -34.42 -7.79 -29.09
N ALA A 461 -34.26 -9.00 -29.60
CA ALA A 461 -33.26 -9.93 -29.08
C ALA A 461 -31.86 -9.37 -29.22
N GLY A 462 -31.06 -9.49 -28.17
CA GLY A 462 -29.69 -8.98 -28.12
C GLY A 462 -29.57 -7.50 -27.75
N VAL A 463 -30.68 -6.80 -27.49
CA VAL A 463 -30.70 -5.45 -26.94
C VAL A 463 -31.19 -5.51 -25.50
N GLU A 464 -30.55 -4.84 -24.60
CA GLU A 464 -30.92 -4.83 -23.19
C GLU A 464 -31.08 -3.40 -22.67
N ASN A 465 -32.08 -3.22 -21.81
CA ASN A 465 -32.29 -1.94 -21.13
C ASN A 465 -31.40 -1.80 -19.93
N ALA A 466 -30.96 -0.58 -19.66
CA ALA A 466 -30.44 -0.18 -18.37
C ALA A 466 -31.03 1.16 -17.92
N SER A 467 -31.05 1.37 -16.61
CA SER A 467 -31.52 2.64 -16.06
C SER A 467 -30.57 3.17 -15.00
N CYS A 468 -30.39 4.50 -14.96
CA CYS A 468 -29.80 5.17 -13.84
C CYS A 468 -30.84 5.34 -12.74
N GLU A 469 -30.54 4.76 -11.56
CA GLU A 469 -31.45 4.83 -10.41
C GLU A 469 -31.58 6.27 -9.91
N PHE A 470 -32.79 6.66 -9.57
CA PHE A 470 -33.08 7.99 -9.02
C PHE A 470 -33.94 7.83 -7.77
N ASP A 471 -33.51 8.44 -6.68
CA ASP A 471 -34.26 8.44 -5.43
C ASP A 471 -35.33 9.56 -5.44
N VAL A 472 -36.55 9.16 -5.50
CA VAL A 472 -37.71 10.08 -5.53
C VAL A 472 -37.95 10.72 -4.14
N GLU A 473 -37.49 10.07 -3.05
CA GLU A 473 -37.62 10.61 -1.70
C GLU A 473 -36.65 11.77 -1.43
N THR A 474 -35.42 11.63 -1.87
CA THR A 474 -34.38 12.68 -1.69
C THR A 474 -34.32 13.65 -2.86
N LEU A 475 -34.91 13.34 -3.99
CA LEU A 475 -34.76 14.04 -5.29
C LEU A 475 -33.29 14.07 -5.76
N CYS A 476 -32.52 13.06 -5.39
CA CYS A 476 -31.14 12.95 -5.78
C CYS A 476 -30.89 11.69 -6.63
N PRO A 477 -30.00 11.76 -7.62
CA PRO A 477 -29.53 10.57 -8.31
C PRO A 477 -28.70 9.71 -7.35
N THR A 478 -28.92 8.40 -7.38
CA THR A 478 -28.08 7.44 -6.65
C THR A 478 -26.83 7.08 -7.45
N TYR A 479 -26.79 7.42 -8.74
CA TYR A 479 -25.75 7.08 -9.73
C TYR A 479 -25.53 5.58 -9.94
N LYS A 480 -26.41 4.72 -9.42
CA LYS A 480 -26.35 3.28 -9.68
C LYS A 480 -26.92 2.98 -11.07
N LEU A 481 -26.26 2.09 -11.81
CA LEU A 481 -26.74 1.58 -13.09
C LEU A 481 -27.42 0.22 -12.89
N LEU A 482 -28.64 0.10 -13.40
CA LEU A 482 -29.51 -1.08 -13.26
C LEU A 482 -29.73 -1.68 -14.63
N ILE A 483 -29.08 -2.82 -14.92
CA ILE A 483 -29.26 -3.55 -16.19
C ILE A 483 -30.49 -4.45 -16.10
N GLY A 484 -31.22 -4.61 -17.22
CA GLY A 484 -32.42 -5.42 -17.34
C GLY A 484 -33.72 -4.67 -17.03
N ILE A 485 -33.66 -3.39 -16.69
CA ILE A 485 -34.83 -2.59 -16.33
C ILE A 485 -34.78 -1.25 -17.04
N PRO A 486 -35.83 -0.90 -17.81
CA PRO A 486 -35.96 0.43 -18.40
C PRO A 486 -36.21 1.50 -17.32
N GLY A 487 -35.61 2.65 -17.48
CA GLY A 487 -35.78 3.79 -16.57
C GLY A 487 -37.18 4.34 -16.58
N LYS A 488 -37.71 4.64 -15.41
CA LYS A 488 -38.98 5.29 -15.18
C LYS A 488 -38.87 6.80 -15.38
N SER A 489 -39.92 7.41 -15.90
CA SER A 489 -40.04 8.86 -15.88
C SER A 489 -40.53 9.34 -14.51
N ASN A 490 -39.70 10.13 -13.84
CA ASN A 490 -40.01 10.65 -12.50
C ASN A 490 -40.50 12.11 -12.53
N ALA A 491 -40.80 12.66 -13.72
CA ALA A 491 -41.14 14.07 -13.90
C ALA A 491 -42.32 14.53 -13.00
N PHE A 492 -43.39 13.76 -12.94
CA PHE A 492 -44.53 14.10 -12.09
C PHE A 492 -44.24 14.02 -10.59
N ALA A 493 -43.48 12.99 -10.18
CA ALA A 493 -43.13 12.84 -8.79
C ALA A 493 -42.16 13.97 -8.34
N ILE A 494 -41.20 14.32 -9.18
CA ILE A 494 -40.28 15.44 -8.95
C ILE A 494 -41.04 16.77 -8.91
N SER A 495 -41.96 17.01 -9.87
CA SER A 495 -42.75 18.24 -9.92
C SER A 495 -43.67 18.40 -8.69
N ALA A 496 -44.31 17.29 -8.26
CA ALA A 496 -45.12 17.28 -7.04
C ALA A 496 -44.31 17.69 -5.81
N ARG A 497 -43.13 17.16 -5.70
CA ARG A 497 -42.24 17.40 -4.53
C ARG A 497 -41.61 18.80 -4.55
N LEU A 498 -41.40 19.37 -5.74
CA LEU A 498 -40.97 20.76 -5.92
C LEU A 498 -42.12 21.76 -5.67
N GLY A 499 -43.32 21.27 -5.37
CA GLY A 499 -44.46 22.10 -5.00
C GLY A 499 -45.40 22.51 -6.17
N LEU A 500 -45.32 21.84 -7.31
CA LEU A 500 -46.29 22.06 -8.40
C LEU A 500 -47.68 21.64 -7.92
N ASP A 501 -48.70 22.48 -8.22
CA ASP A 501 -50.08 22.20 -7.83
C ASP A 501 -50.52 20.82 -8.33
N PRO A 502 -51.08 19.96 -7.45
CA PRO A 502 -51.58 18.63 -7.85
C PRO A 502 -52.58 18.66 -8.98
N ARG A 503 -53.34 19.74 -9.11
CA ARG A 503 -54.31 19.91 -10.22
C ARG A 503 -53.61 20.03 -11.58
N VAL A 504 -52.45 20.70 -11.63
CA VAL A 504 -51.66 20.83 -12.87
C VAL A 504 -51.10 19.45 -13.25
N ILE A 505 -50.61 18.70 -12.25
CA ILE A 505 -50.10 17.35 -12.48
C ILE A 505 -51.21 16.41 -12.97
N GLU A 506 -52.37 16.47 -12.37
CA GLU A 506 -53.53 15.67 -12.78
C GLU A 506 -54.00 15.98 -14.20
N THR A 507 -54.06 17.26 -14.54
CA THR A 507 -54.33 17.70 -15.90
C THR A 507 -53.32 17.23 -16.91
N ALA A 508 -52.01 17.28 -16.54
CA ALA A 508 -50.92 16.77 -17.39
C ALA A 508 -51.00 15.26 -17.59
N LYS A 509 -51.34 14.48 -16.56
CA LYS A 509 -51.56 13.03 -16.67
C LYS A 509 -52.72 12.68 -17.60
N GLN A 510 -53.79 13.47 -17.59
CA GLN A 510 -54.94 13.27 -18.49
C GLN A 510 -54.62 13.51 -19.98
N GLN A 511 -53.53 14.21 -20.28
CA GLN A 511 -53.05 14.40 -21.66
C GLN A 511 -52.15 13.26 -22.15
N MET A 512 -51.78 12.30 -21.26
CA MET A 512 -51.00 11.12 -21.64
C MET A 512 -51.90 10.00 -22.16
N ASP A 513 -51.41 9.22 -23.11
CA ASP A 513 -52.09 8.05 -23.62
C ASP A 513 -52.23 6.96 -22.54
N ALA A 514 -53.37 6.28 -22.52
CA ALA A 514 -53.68 5.24 -21.54
C ALA A 514 -52.66 4.05 -21.55
N GLU A 515 -52.05 3.76 -22.70
CA GLU A 515 -51.02 2.75 -22.82
C GLU A 515 -49.70 3.17 -22.14
N SER A 516 -49.32 4.42 -22.31
CA SER A 516 -48.11 4.98 -21.64
C SER A 516 -48.26 4.97 -20.13
N ILE A 517 -49.45 5.27 -19.59
CA ILE A 517 -49.71 5.22 -18.15
C ILE A 517 -49.60 3.78 -17.61
N ARG A 518 -50.21 2.79 -18.27
CA ARG A 518 -50.15 1.38 -17.88
C ARG A 518 -48.71 0.85 -17.92
N PHE A 519 -47.95 1.25 -18.91
CA PHE A 519 -46.53 0.86 -19.04
C PHE A 519 -45.68 1.40 -17.87
N GLU A 520 -45.85 2.67 -17.51
CA GLU A 520 -45.18 3.31 -16.38
C GLU A 520 -45.56 2.66 -15.02
N ASP A 521 -46.84 2.23 -14.86
CA ASP A 521 -47.32 1.52 -13.67
C ASP A 521 -46.67 0.13 -13.52
N VAL A 522 -46.55 -0.62 -14.61
CA VAL A 522 -45.85 -1.92 -14.63
C VAL A 522 -44.35 -1.75 -14.29
N LEU A 523 -43.71 -0.72 -14.86
CA LEU A 523 -42.32 -0.40 -14.54
C LEU A 523 -42.16 -0.07 -13.06
N THR A 524 -43.10 0.63 -12.46
CA THR A 524 -43.11 0.97 -11.04
C THR A 524 -43.13 -0.28 -10.15
N GLN A 525 -44.03 -1.24 -10.49
CA GLN A 525 -44.13 -2.49 -9.73
C GLN A 525 -42.87 -3.36 -9.88
N LEU A 526 -42.25 -3.41 -11.06
CA LEU A 526 -41.01 -4.11 -11.31
C LEU A 526 -39.86 -3.51 -10.49
N GLU A 527 -39.76 -2.20 -10.45
CA GLU A 527 -38.68 -1.50 -9.69
C GLU A 527 -38.82 -1.75 -8.17
N ILE A 528 -40.04 -1.68 -7.61
CA ILE A 528 -40.30 -1.99 -6.20
C ILE A 528 -39.89 -3.43 -5.87
N LYS A 529 -40.30 -4.42 -6.69
CA LYS A 529 -39.93 -5.82 -6.48
C LYS A 529 -38.44 -6.04 -6.57
N ARG A 530 -37.78 -5.39 -7.51
CA ARG A 530 -36.36 -5.48 -7.67
C ARG A 530 -35.61 -4.90 -6.48
N GLN A 531 -36.00 -3.71 -6.01
CA GLN A 531 -35.39 -3.09 -4.83
C GLN A 531 -35.51 -4.00 -3.59
N GLN A 532 -36.63 -4.73 -3.48
CA GLN A 532 -36.76 -5.73 -2.42
C GLN A 532 -35.79 -6.89 -2.58
N LEU A 533 -35.67 -7.45 -3.79
CA LEU A 533 -34.75 -8.55 -4.10
C LEU A 533 -33.28 -8.13 -3.93
N GLU A 534 -32.94 -6.89 -4.25
CA GLU A 534 -31.57 -6.37 -4.11
C GLU A 534 -31.18 -6.18 -2.64
N LYS A 535 -32.10 -5.68 -1.82
CA LYS A 535 -31.90 -5.63 -0.37
C LYS A 535 -31.71 -7.01 0.25
N GLU A 536 -32.52 -7.99 -0.17
CA GLU A 536 -32.36 -9.38 0.26
C GLU A 536 -31.03 -9.97 -0.21
N LYS A 537 -30.60 -9.67 -1.42
CA LYS A 537 -29.30 -10.10 -1.95
C LYS A 537 -28.13 -9.47 -1.20
N GLU A 538 -28.17 -8.16 -0.95
CA GLU A 538 -27.14 -7.47 -0.16
C GLU A 538 -27.03 -8.06 1.24
N GLU A 539 -28.14 -8.43 1.86
CA GLU A 539 -28.17 -9.09 3.17
C GLU A 539 -27.56 -10.49 3.10
N ILE A 540 -27.88 -11.26 2.06
CA ILE A 540 -27.29 -12.59 1.81
C ILE A 540 -25.77 -12.47 1.58
N ASP A 541 -25.34 -11.54 0.72
CA ASP A 541 -23.91 -11.33 0.44
C ASP A 541 -23.13 -10.90 1.69
N ARG A 542 -23.75 -10.05 2.52
CA ARG A 542 -23.17 -9.65 3.82
C ARG A 542 -23.05 -10.85 4.77
N LEU A 543 -24.06 -11.72 4.80
CA LEU A 543 -24.02 -12.92 5.63
C LEU A 543 -22.96 -13.91 5.12
N HIS A 544 -22.84 -14.08 3.80
CA HIS A 544 -21.82 -14.92 3.18
C HIS A 544 -20.40 -14.41 3.47
N ALA A 545 -20.15 -13.12 3.29
CA ALA A 545 -18.86 -12.51 3.61
C ALA A 545 -18.48 -12.70 5.08
N LYS A 546 -19.45 -12.53 5.98
CA LYS A 546 -19.25 -12.79 7.41
C LYS A 546 -18.95 -14.26 7.70
N GLN A 547 -19.66 -15.18 7.03
CA GLN A 547 -19.44 -16.62 7.19
C GLN A 547 -18.05 -17.04 6.67
N GLU A 548 -17.60 -16.47 5.56
CA GLU A 548 -16.26 -16.70 5.03
C GLU A 548 -15.17 -16.19 5.97
N GLU A 549 -15.36 -15.00 6.53
CA GLU A 549 -14.44 -14.43 7.52
C GLU A 549 -14.37 -15.28 8.80
N ASP A 550 -15.53 -15.69 9.33
CA ASP A 550 -15.59 -16.57 10.49
C ASP A 550 -14.95 -17.94 10.22
N SER A 551 -15.15 -18.49 9.00
CA SER A 551 -14.50 -19.72 8.55
C SER A 551 -12.97 -19.57 8.45
N ARG A 552 -12.48 -18.44 7.93
CA ARG A 552 -11.05 -18.16 7.86
C ARG A 552 -10.45 -18.03 9.26
N ARG A 553 -11.07 -17.24 10.13
CA ARG A 553 -10.63 -17.11 11.54
C ARG A 553 -10.61 -18.46 12.28
N ALA A 554 -11.61 -19.31 12.03
CA ALA A 554 -11.66 -20.64 12.62
C ALA A 554 -10.53 -21.55 12.11
N ARG A 555 -10.16 -21.46 10.82
CA ARG A 555 -9.01 -22.20 10.26
C ARG A 555 -7.69 -21.71 10.84
N GLU A 556 -7.50 -20.40 10.91
CA GLU A 556 -6.29 -19.79 11.49
C GLU A 556 -6.14 -20.17 12.98
N PHE A 557 -7.23 -20.11 13.73
CA PHE A 557 -7.22 -20.52 15.13
C PHE A 557 -6.88 -22.01 15.31
N ARG A 558 -7.44 -22.89 14.47
CA ARG A 558 -7.09 -24.33 14.48
C ARG A 558 -5.62 -24.55 14.16
N ALA A 559 -5.08 -23.84 13.15
CA ALA A 559 -3.67 -23.95 12.79
C ALA A 559 -2.75 -23.46 13.93
N GLN A 560 -3.13 -22.38 14.62
CA GLN A 560 -2.40 -21.90 15.80
C GLN A 560 -2.44 -22.91 16.96
N MET A 561 -3.60 -23.50 17.21
CA MET A 561 -3.75 -24.53 18.26
C MET A 561 -2.94 -25.79 17.95
N GLU A 562 -2.90 -26.23 16.68
CA GLU A 562 -2.06 -27.36 16.28
C GLU A 562 -0.56 -27.06 16.45
N ARG A 563 -0.11 -25.88 16.03
CA ARG A 563 1.28 -25.44 16.26
C ARG A 563 1.63 -25.34 17.74
N ALA A 564 0.73 -24.80 18.56
CA ALA A 564 0.93 -24.73 20.00
C ALA A 564 1.01 -26.11 20.64
N LYS A 565 0.16 -27.05 20.21
CA LYS A 565 0.18 -28.45 20.65
C LYS A 565 1.49 -29.17 20.27
N GLU A 566 1.94 -29.00 19.05
CA GLU A 566 3.20 -29.59 18.56
C GLU A 566 4.40 -29.02 19.32
N ASN A 567 4.43 -27.71 19.55
CA ASN A 567 5.46 -27.05 20.34
C ASN A 567 5.46 -27.51 21.81
N ALA A 568 4.29 -27.70 22.42
CA ALA A 568 4.16 -28.20 23.76
C ALA A 568 4.65 -29.66 23.84
N ARG A 569 4.29 -30.49 22.85
CA ARG A 569 4.76 -31.88 22.76
C ARG A 569 6.25 -31.97 22.60
N SER A 570 6.85 -31.20 21.69
CA SER A 570 8.29 -31.16 21.44
C SER A 570 9.07 -30.70 22.68
N ARG A 571 8.56 -29.69 23.40
CA ARG A 571 9.14 -29.27 24.69
C ARG A 571 9.03 -30.36 25.75
N GLY A 572 7.89 -31.06 25.85
CA GLY A 572 7.71 -32.18 26.75
C GLY A 572 8.67 -33.35 26.46
N GLU A 573 8.86 -33.68 25.19
CA GLU A 573 9.80 -34.72 24.76
C GLU A 573 11.26 -34.34 25.03
N ALA A 574 11.62 -33.08 24.82
CA ALA A 574 12.96 -32.56 25.14
C ALA A 574 13.25 -32.59 26.64
N GLU A 575 12.27 -32.19 27.45
CA GLU A 575 12.40 -32.20 28.90
C GLU A 575 12.47 -33.65 29.45
N ALA A 576 11.64 -34.54 28.91
CA ALA A 576 11.71 -35.98 29.29
C ALA A 576 13.08 -36.61 28.94
N LYS A 577 13.64 -36.28 27.77
CA LYS A 577 15.01 -36.70 27.39
C LYS A 577 16.08 -36.16 28.34
N ARG A 578 15.94 -34.91 28.77
CA ARG A 578 16.86 -34.29 29.73
C ARG A 578 16.81 -34.97 31.07
N ILE A 579 15.59 -35.21 31.61
CA ILE A 579 15.40 -35.94 32.89
C ILE A 579 15.97 -37.34 32.82
N LEU A 580 15.76 -38.06 31.71
CA LEU A 580 16.33 -39.41 31.51
C LEU A 580 17.86 -39.39 31.43
N ALA A 581 18.45 -38.39 30.78
CA ALA A 581 19.90 -38.24 30.69
C ALA A 581 20.50 -37.93 32.07
N ASP A 582 19.86 -37.05 32.83
CA ASP A 582 20.30 -36.69 34.19
C ASP A 582 20.17 -37.90 35.15
N ALA A 583 19.08 -38.66 35.09
CA ALA A 583 18.91 -39.87 35.85
C ALA A 583 19.92 -40.97 35.51
N LYS A 584 20.24 -41.13 34.22
CA LYS A 584 21.27 -42.07 33.77
C LYS A 584 22.67 -41.64 34.24
N SER A 585 22.98 -40.36 34.18
CA SER A 585 24.27 -39.81 34.69
C SER A 585 24.41 -40.04 36.21
N ALA A 586 23.34 -39.80 36.95
CA ALA A 586 23.30 -40.06 38.39
C ALA A 586 23.46 -41.57 38.73
N ALA A 587 22.78 -42.44 37.97
CA ALA A 587 22.95 -43.90 38.13
C ALA A 587 24.38 -44.37 37.80
N ASP A 588 24.95 -43.87 36.71
CA ASP A 588 26.34 -44.18 36.31
C ASP A 588 27.39 -43.66 37.33
N ALA A 589 27.12 -42.52 38.00
CA ALA A 589 27.92 -42.02 39.10
C ALA A 589 27.80 -42.93 40.32
N ALA A 590 26.60 -43.33 40.72
CA ALA A 590 26.32 -44.24 41.85
C ALA A 590 26.97 -45.63 41.62
N PHE A 591 26.91 -46.17 40.41
CA PHE A 591 27.56 -47.44 40.06
C PHE A 591 29.09 -47.33 40.15
N ARG A 592 29.71 -46.24 39.75
CA ARG A 592 31.15 -45.99 39.90
C ARG A 592 31.58 -45.94 41.36
N GLU A 593 30.81 -45.24 42.21
CA GLU A 593 31.10 -45.20 43.64
C GLU A 593 30.91 -46.57 44.33
N LEU A 594 29.85 -47.31 43.92
CA LEU A 594 29.66 -48.68 44.38
C LEU A 594 30.83 -49.62 44.00
N ASP A 595 31.38 -49.46 42.79
CA ASP A 595 32.53 -50.21 42.32
C ASP A 595 33.82 -49.80 43.10
N GLU A 596 33.98 -48.49 43.41
CA GLU A 596 35.08 -48.01 44.26
C GLU A 596 34.94 -48.51 45.71
N LEU A 597 33.74 -48.56 46.30
CA LEU A 597 33.46 -49.14 47.58
C LEU A 597 33.73 -50.66 47.64
N ARG A 598 33.38 -51.40 46.57
CA ARG A 598 33.69 -52.81 46.38
C ARG A 598 35.22 -53.10 46.30
N LYS A 599 35.95 -52.18 45.65
CA LYS A 599 37.44 -52.22 45.62
C LYS A 599 38.06 -51.87 46.96
N ALA A 600 37.44 -50.96 47.71
CA ALA A 600 37.91 -50.63 49.11
C ALA A 600 37.63 -51.71 50.12
N GLN A 601 36.47 -52.41 49.99
CA GLN A 601 36.10 -53.55 50.87
C GLN A 601 37.08 -54.71 50.74
N LYS A 602 37.78 -54.87 49.61
CA LYS A 602 38.87 -55.84 49.44
C LYS A 602 40.18 -55.44 50.13
N LYS A 603 40.28 -54.20 50.67
CA LYS A 603 41.47 -53.65 51.36
C LYS A 603 41.15 -53.24 52.82
N GLN A 604 40.49 -54.07 53.65
CA GLN A 604 40.28 -53.76 55.05
C GLN A 604 40.42 -52.29 55.46
N LEU A 605 39.43 -51.52 55.34
CA LEU A 605 39.39 -50.13 55.77
C LEU A 605 38.04 -49.83 56.54
N ASP A 606 38.21 -49.04 57.59
CA ASP A 606 37.32 -48.68 58.69
C ASP A 606 35.83 -48.42 58.34
N ALA A 607 34.91 -48.86 59.23
CA ALA A 607 33.47 -48.70 59.16
C ALA A 607 33.00 -47.24 59.14
N GLN A 608 33.83 -46.28 59.55
CA GLN A 608 33.58 -44.86 59.59
C GLN A 608 33.61 -44.24 58.17
N VAL A 609 34.51 -44.61 57.31
CA VAL A 609 34.65 -44.15 55.93
C VAL A 609 33.50 -44.67 55.04
N MET A 610 32.94 -45.83 55.35
CA MET A 610 31.81 -46.43 54.68
C MET A 610 30.52 -45.71 55.02
N ASN A 611 30.38 -45.16 56.20
CA ASN A 611 29.20 -44.40 56.57
C ASN A 611 29.18 -42.98 56.02
N GLU A 612 30.33 -42.34 55.96
CA GLU A 612 30.49 -41.01 55.34
C GLU A 612 30.16 -41.04 53.82
N LYS A 613 30.69 -42.03 53.09
CA LYS A 613 30.36 -42.16 51.65
C LYS A 613 28.92 -42.55 51.37
N ARG A 614 28.27 -43.29 52.27
CA ARG A 614 26.85 -43.63 52.14
C ARG A 614 25.94 -42.40 52.33
N VAL A 615 26.34 -41.46 53.17
CA VAL A 615 25.67 -40.17 53.38
C VAL A 615 25.86 -39.27 52.14
N GLU A 616 27.04 -39.30 51.51
CA GLU A 616 27.36 -38.54 50.32
C GLU A 616 26.55 -39.01 49.10
N ILE A 617 26.41 -40.34 48.87
CA ILE A 617 25.59 -40.95 47.83
C ILE A 617 24.10 -40.61 48.03
N VAL A 618 23.60 -40.64 49.25
CA VAL A 618 22.20 -40.28 49.54
C VAL A 618 21.98 -38.79 49.33
N SER A 619 22.98 -37.94 49.63
CA SER A 619 22.91 -36.48 49.38
C SER A 619 22.87 -36.16 47.86
N GLU A 620 23.74 -36.82 47.05
CA GLU A 620 23.74 -36.65 45.61
C GLU A 620 22.48 -37.17 44.91
N LEU A 621 21.93 -38.32 45.37
CA LEU A 621 20.63 -38.82 44.90
C LEU A 621 19.47 -37.87 45.25
N ASN A 622 19.48 -37.26 46.41
CA ASN A 622 18.48 -36.26 46.79
C ASN A 622 18.63 -34.96 45.97
N ALA A 623 19.85 -34.50 45.70
CA ALA A 623 20.12 -33.37 44.86
C ALA A 623 19.79 -33.62 43.39
N ALA A 624 19.94 -34.86 42.89
CA ALA A 624 19.47 -35.27 41.56
C ALA A 624 17.96 -35.33 41.48
N ARG A 625 17.27 -35.76 42.55
CA ARG A 625 15.80 -35.79 42.70
C ARG A 625 15.20 -34.38 42.74
N GLU A 626 15.83 -33.43 43.42
CA GLU A 626 15.42 -32.02 43.42
C GLU A 626 15.67 -31.36 42.06
N ARG A 627 16.75 -31.64 41.36
CA ARG A 627 17.02 -31.13 40.00
C ARG A 627 16.03 -31.69 38.98
N ALA A 628 15.53 -32.91 39.15
CA ALA A 628 14.50 -33.53 38.33
C ALA A 628 13.11 -32.97 38.60
N GLY A 629 12.94 -32.05 39.56
CA GLY A 629 11.63 -31.42 39.85
C GLY A 629 10.58 -32.39 40.38
N VAL A 630 10.94 -33.59 40.81
CA VAL A 630 9.99 -34.54 41.41
C VAL A 630 9.72 -34.09 42.85
N ARG A 631 8.76 -33.19 43.01
CA ARG A 631 8.14 -32.90 44.29
C ARG A 631 7.31 -34.15 44.67
N ASP A 632 7.62 -34.72 45.82
CA ASP A 632 6.69 -35.62 46.52
C ASP A 632 5.54 -34.72 46.93
N GLU A 633 4.46 -34.76 46.18
CA GLU A 633 3.17 -34.28 46.71
C GLU A 633 2.87 -35.19 47.89
N SER A 634 3.22 -34.71 49.08
CA SER A 634 2.71 -35.25 50.30
C SER A 634 1.19 -35.22 50.16
N ARG A 635 0.57 -36.41 50.00
CA ARG A 635 -0.88 -36.58 50.07
C ARG A 635 -1.31 -35.92 51.35
N GLU A 636 -2.08 -34.83 51.28
CA GLU A 636 -2.83 -34.33 52.39
C GLU A 636 -3.69 -35.49 52.87
N PRO A 637 -3.72 -35.78 54.17
CA PRO A 637 -4.51 -36.88 54.69
C PRO A 637 -5.97 -36.59 54.37
N ILE A 638 -6.61 -37.51 53.64
CA ILE A 638 -8.03 -37.44 53.30
C ILE A 638 -8.79 -37.47 54.63
N PRO A 639 -9.63 -36.46 54.95
CA PRO A 639 -10.39 -36.44 56.19
C PRO A 639 -11.29 -37.65 56.24
N ALA A 640 -11.34 -38.33 57.40
CA ALA A 640 -12.17 -39.51 57.60
C ALA A 640 -13.63 -39.13 57.29
N PRO A 641 -14.41 -40.00 56.60
CA PRO A 641 -15.79 -39.69 56.26
C PRO A 641 -16.66 -39.51 57.51
N SER A 642 -17.49 -38.48 57.48
CA SER A 642 -18.39 -38.13 58.62
C SER A 642 -19.36 -39.24 59.01
N ARG A 643 -19.63 -40.20 58.12
CA ARG A 643 -20.41 -41.42 58.30
C ARG A 643 -19.92 -42.56 57.40
N PRO A 644 -20.25 -43.85 57.74
CA PRO A 644 -19.90 -44.94 56.82
C PRO A 644 -20.47 -44.77 55.42
N ILE A 645 -19.62 -44.97 54.41
CA ILE A 645 -19.99 -44.90 53.01
C ILE A 645 -20.91 -46.06 52.63
N ARG A 646 -22.01 -45.83 51.96
CA ARG A 646 -23.01 -46.81 51.54
C ARG A 646 -23.17 -46.85 50.03
N ALA A 647 -23.68 -47.92 49.47
CA ALA A 647 -24.06 -48.00 48.09
C ALA A 647 -25.11 -46.90 47.75
N GLY A 648 -24.85 -46.13 46.69
CA GLY A 648 -25.62 -44.95 46.29
C GLY A 648 -25.03 -43.59 46.72
N ASP A 649 -23.94 -43.57 47.54
CA ASP A 649 -23.25 -42.32 47.88
C ASP A 649 -22.37 -41.85 46.73
N LEU A 650 -22.21 -40.52 46.64
CA LEU A 650 -21.25 -39.89 45.72
C LEU A 650 -19.96 -39.64 46.49
N VAL A 651 -18.85 -40.05 45.86
CA VAL A 651 -17.51 -39.90 46.41
C VAL A 651 -16.60 -39.23 45.38
N GLU A 652 -15.64 -38.51 45.85
CA GLU A 652 -14.60 -37.88 45.02
C GLU A 652 -13.28 -38.61 45.23
N ILE A 653 -12.57 -38.93 44.15
CA ILE A 653 -11.21 -39.50 44.23
C ILE A 653 -10.24 -38.33 44.09
N PRO A 654 -9.43 -38.01 45.11
CA PRO A 654 -8.44 -36.94 45.05
C PRO A 654 -7.49 -37.07 43.85
N GLY A 655 -7.33 -36.00 43.12
CA GLY A 655 -6.52 -35.97 41.87
C GLY A 655 -7.32 -36.18 40.59
N THR A 656 -8.60 -36.62 40.62
CA THR A 656 -9.41 -36.75 39.40
C THR A 656 -10.46 -35.67 39.24
N ASN A 657 -10.81 -34.92 40.28
CA ASN A 657 -11.86 -33.87 40.35
C ASN A 657 -13.21 -34.31 39.70
N ARG A 658 -13.53 -35.60 39.70
CA ARG A 658 -14.78 -36.15 39.18
C ARG A 658 -15.51 -36.95 40.21
N PRO A 659 -16.81 -36.68 40.47
CA PRO A 659 -17.63 -37.49 41.37
C PRO A 659 -17.91 -38.86 40.76
N ALA A 660 -17.83 -39.90 41.57
CA ALA A 660 -18.18 -41.26 41.22
C ALA A 660 -19.23 -41.82 42.21
N GLU A 661 -20.16 -42.62 41.72
CA GLU A 661 -21.22 -43.27 42.53
C GLU A 661 -20.73 -44.57 43.05
N VAL A 662 -20.94 -44.84 44.34
CA VAL A 662 -20.62 -46.12 44.99
C VAL A 662 -21.68 -47.13 44.60
N THR A 663 -21.36 -48.15 43.83
CA THR A 663 -22.28 -49.18 43.40
C THR A 663 -22.37 -50.39 44.39
N ALA A 664 -21.27 -50.67 45.09
CA ALA A 664 -21.23 -51.72 46.11
C ALA A 664 -20.11 -51.45 47.10
N VAL A 665 -20.35 -51.91 48.40
CA VAL A 665 -19.34 -51.88 49.45
C VAL A 665 -18.98 -53.32 49.78
N LYS A 666 -17.69 -53.67 49.67
CA LYS A 666 -17.15 -55.03 49.97
C LYS A 666 -16.03 -54.96 51.04
N GLY A 667 -16.42 -55.00 52.29
CA GLY A 667 -15.49 -54.81 53.39
C GLY A 667 -14.79 -53.48 53.37
N ASP A 668 -13.47 -53.41 53.24
CA ASP A 668 -12.69 -52.17 53.16
C ASP A 668 -12.51 -51.56 51.72
N ARG A 669 -13.26 -52.18 50.75
CA ARG A 669 -13.19 -51.75 49.34
C ARG A 669 -14.53 -51.28 48.81
N LEU A 670 -14.50 -50.18 48.05
CA LEU A 670 -15.68 -49.61 47.41
C LEU A 670 -15.60 -49.86 45.90
N VAL A 671 -16.69 -50.24 45.27
CA VAL A 671 -16.84 -50.32 43.82
C VAL A 671 -17.53 -49.03 43.40
N LEU A 672 -16.78 -48.22 42.61
CA LEU A 672 -17.20 -46.90 42.12
C LEU A 672 -17.56 -47.00 40.65
N LYS A 673 -18.55 -46.21 40.27
CA LYS A 673 -18.93 -45.99 38.86
C LYS A 673 -18.81 -44.51 38.48
N ALA A 674 -17.91 -44.22 37.58
CA ALA A 674 -17.73 -42.89 37.04
C ALA A 674 -18.06 -42.93 35.54
N GLY A 675 -19.28 -42.61 35.14
CA GLY A 675 -19.77 -42.73 33.76
C GLY A 675 -19.81 -44.18 33.28
N VAL A 676 -19.00 -44.54 32.29
CA VAL A 676 -18.90 -45.91 31.72
C VAL A 676 -17.84 -46.77 32.40
N LEU A 677 -17.01 -46.20 33.25
CA LEU A 677 -15.90 -46.90 33.93
C LEU A 677 -16.33 -47.33 35.33
N SER A 678 -16.04 -48.57 35.69
CA SER A 678 -16.16 -49.08 37.07
C SER A 678 -14.77 -49.40 37.60
N MET A 679 -14.48 -48.98 38.84
CA MET A 679 -13.19 -49.18 39.50
C MET A 679 -13.39 -49.55 40.93
N THR A 680 -12.42 -50.28 41.50
CA THR A 680 -12.48 -50.69 42.94
C THR A 680 -11.34 -49.94 43.66
N VAL A 681 -11.64 -49.14 44.67
CA VAL A 681 -10.73 -48.37 45.50
C VAL A 681 -10.90 -48.69 46.96
N LYS A 682 -9.94 -48.38 47.82
CA LYS A 682 -10.09 -48.53 49.27
C LYS A 682 -10.90 -47.38 49.84
N ASN A 683 -11.48 -47.60 51.02
CA ASN A 683 -12.35 -46.67 51.71
C ASN A 683 -11.59 -45.37 52.15
N ASP A 684 -10.29 -45.49 52.37
CA ASP A 684 -9.38 -44.41 52.76
C ASP A 684 -8.81 -43.62 51.58
N GLU A 685 -9.16 -44.04 50.37
CA GLU A 685 -8.68 -43.38 49.10
C GLU A 685 -9.73 -42.45 48.50
N VAL A 686 -10.93 -42.26 49.15
CA VAL A 686 -12.01 -41.43 48.57
C VAL A 686 -12.58 -40.49 49.64
N ARG A 687 -13.10 -39.35 49.19
CA ARG A 687 -13.79 -38.35 50.00
C ARG A 687 -15.30 -38.45 49.78
N LEU A 688 -16.08 -38.57 50.83
CA LEU A 688 -17.57 -38.56 50.78
C LEU A 688 -18.02 -37.12 50.41
N ILE A 689 -18.92 -36.99 49.43
CA ILE A 689 -19.59 -35.73 49.10
C ILE A 689 -20.88 -35.63 49.94
N GLU A 690 -20.95 -34.63 50.80
CA GLU A 690 -22.08 -34.44 51.71
C GLU A 690 -23.36 -33.95 51.02
N ASP A 691 -24.54 -34.15 51.66
CA ASP A 691 -25.83 -33.89 51.04
C ASP A 691 -26.04 -32.39 50.66
N ASP A 692 -25.38 -31.45 51.34
CA ASP A 692 -25.38 -30.00 51.00
C ASP A 692 -24.57 -29.71 49.73
N GLU A 693 -23.46 -30.39 49.54
CA GLU A 693 -22.67 -30.33 48.31
C GLU A 693 -23.41 -30.98 47.13
N ARG A 694 -24.20 -32.03 47.43
CA ARG A 694 -25.04 -32.74 46.46
C ARG A 694 -26.23 -31.87 45.97
N ALA A 695 -26.79 -31.02 46.83
CA ALA A 695 -27.86 -30.09 46.50
C ALA A 695 -27.33 -28.94 45.62
N ALA A 696 -26.10 -28.50 45.80
CA ALA A 696 -25.43 -27.53 44.95
C ALA A 696 -25.14 -28.07 43.57
N MET A 697 -24.75 -29.33 43.44
CA MET A 697 -24.48 -29.98 42.12
C MET A 697 -25.75 -30.24 41.32
N LYS A 698 -26.92 -30.49 41.94
CA LYS A 698 -28.21 -30.71 41.27
C LYS A 698 -28.80 -29.42 40.69
N LYS A 699 -28.41 -28.25 41.15
CA LYS A 699 -28.81 -26.94 40.59
C LYS A 699 -28.08 -26.56 39.31
N THR A 700 -27.05 -27.31 38.92
CA THR A 700 -26.22 -27.04 37.72
C THR A 700 -26.52 -27.92 36.51
N THR A 701 -27.57 -28.81 36.57
CA THR A 701 -27.93 -29.68 35.45
C THR A 701 -29.34 -29.40 34.92
N ALA A 702 -29.51 -28.20 34.31
CA ALA A 702 -30.55 -27.90 33.33
C ALA A 702 -29.91 -27.52 32.01
N PRO A 703 -30.41 -28.02 30.85
CA PRO A 703 -29.72 -27.84 29.61
C PRO A 703 -29.92 -26.38 29.14
N ALA A 704 -28.87 -25.60 29.20
CA ALA A 704 -28.78 -24.32 28.57
C ALA A 704 -27.99 -24.45 27.28
N SER A 705 -28.57 -23.89 26.22
CA SER A 705 -28.02 -23.74 24.86
C SER A 705 -26.58 -23.27 24.85
N PRO A 706 -25.80 -23.59 23.79
CA PRO A 706 -24.36 -23.33 23.80
C PRO A 706 -24.07 -21.87 23.48
N SER A 707 -23.80 -21.08 24.48
CA SER A 707 -23.16 -19.78 24.31
C SER A 707 -22.07 -19.56 25.32
N ARG A 708 -20.86 -19.49 24.80
CA ARG A 708 -19.68 -18.76 25.34
C ARG A 708 -19.31 -18.97 26.80
N ARG A 709 -18.28 -19.76 27.02
CA ARG A 709 -17.38 -19.52 28.14
C ARG A 709 -15.94 -19.47 27.68
N ILE A 710 -15.40 -18.28 27.62
CA ILE A 710 -13.96 -18.00 27.69
C ILE A 710 -13.71 -17.78 29.19
N LEU A 711 -13.09 -18.74 29.84
CA LEU A 711 -12.47 -18.56 31.14
C LEU A 711 -11.05 -18.05 30.88
N ASN A 712 -10.83 -16.78 31.05
CA ASN A 712 -9.50 -16.22 31.29
C ASN A 712 -9.50 -15.67 32.73
N THR A 713 -9.00 -16.44 33.64
CA THR A 713 -8.41 -15.97 34.89
C THR A 713 -6.96 -15.56 34.59
N ALA A 714 -6.79 -14.50 33.78
CA ALA A 714 -5.57 -13.69 33.76
C ALA A 714 -5.84 -12.52 34.70
N ALA A 715 -4.93 -12.25 35.64
CA ALA A 715 -4.97 -11.04 36.45
C ALA A 715 -5.20 -9.83 35.53
N ALA A 716 -6.26 -9.05 35.76
CA ALA A 716 -6.56 -7.88 34.97
C ALA A 716 -5.34 -6.93 35.05
N ALA A 717 -4.81 -6.55 33.89
CA ALA A 717 -3.72 -5.58 33.84
C ALA A 717 -4.20 -4.26 34.50
N ARG A 718 -3.31 -3.54 35.15
CA ARG A 718 -3.63 -2.25 35.77
C ARG A 718 -3.78 -1.12 34.76
N GLU A 719 -3.44 -1.37 33.49
CA GLU A 719 -3.47 -0.39 32.42
C GLU A 719 -4.24 -0.94 31.21
N LEU A 720 -5.04 -0.06 30.58
CA LEU A 720 -5.74 -0.30 29.33
C LEU A 720 -5.31 0.69 28.28
N ASP A 721 -4.81 0.26 27.15
CA ASP A 721 -4.44 1.11 26.02
C ASP A 721 -5.52 1.11 24.93
N LEU A 722 -6.11 2.27 24.69
CA LEU A 722 -7.17 2.49 23.70
C LEU A 722 -6.68 3.28 22.47
N ARG A 723 -5.39 3.57 22.37
CA ARG A 723 -4.85 4.38 21.27
C ARG A 723 -5.07 3.69 19.94
N GLY A 724 -5.53 4.44 18.95
CA GLY A 724 -5.77 3.94 17.59
C GLY A 724 -7.13 3.25 17.39
N MET A 725 -7.96 3.13 18.42
CA MET A 725 -9.31 2.56 18.34
C MET A 725 -10.36 3.61 17.93
N GLU A 726 -11.42 3.18 17.27
CA GLU A 726 -12.60 4.02 17.07
C GLU A 726 -13.42 4.16 18.35
N THR A 727 -14.17 5.27 18.49
CA THR A 727 -14.88 5.61 19.73
C THR A 727 -15.86 4.55 20.21
N LEU A 728 -16.59 3.90 19.30
CA LEU A 728 -17.54 2.84 19.63
C LEU A 728 -16.85 1.53 20.05
N GLU A 729 -15.76 1.21 19.43
CA GLU A 729 -14.93 0.06 19.76
C GLU A 729 -14.27 0.25 21.13
N ALA A 730 -13.72 1.44 21.38
CA ALA A 730 -13.10 1.80 22.64
C ALA A 730 -14.07 1.74 23.81
N GLU A 731 -15.34 2.14 23.65
CA GLU A 731 -16.37 2.01 24.69
C GLU A 731 -16.64 0.55 25.05
N SER A 732 -16.74 -0.35 24.07
CA SER A 732 -16.96 -1.79 24.30
C SER A 732 -15.78 -2.47 25.01
N VAL A 733 -14.55 -2.10 24.61
CA VAL A 733 -13.32 -2.62 25.24
C VAL A 733 -13.19 -2.09 26.68
N LEU A 734 -13.51 -0.81 26.89
CA LEU A 734 -13.51 -0.15 28.19
C LEU A 734 -14.49 -0.83 29.17
N GLU A 735 -15.72 -1.12 28.73
CA GLU A 735 -16.74 -1.81 29.52
C GLU A 735 -16.26 -3.16 30.04
N ASN A 736 -15.75 -3.98 29.11
CA ASN A 736 -15.24 -5.30 29.44
C ASN A 736 -14.04 -5.27 30.39
N TYR A 737 -13.15 -4.28 30.20
CA TYR A 737 -11.98 -4.09 31.04
C TYR A 737 -12.35 -3.64 32.46
N LEU A 738 -13.24 -2.66 32.61
CA LEU A 738 -13.70 -2.19 33.92
C LEU A 738 -14.41 -3.31 34.70
N ASP A 739 -15.13 -4.19 34.01
CA ASP A 739 -15.73 -5.39 34.61
C ASP A 739 -14.67 -6.39 35.06
N ALA A 740 -13.63 -6.61 34.30
CA ALA A 740 -12.53 -7.49 34.66
C ALA A 740 -11.72 -6.93 35.85
N ALA A 741 -11.43 -5.61 35.82
CA ALA A 741 -10.70 -4.91 36.86
C ALA A 741 -11.43 -4.96 38.20
N ARG A 742 -12.77 -4.83 38.22
CA ARG A 742 -13.60 -4.98 39.38
C ARG A 742 -13.58 -6.39 39.96
N ARG A 743 -13.69 -7.39 39.09
CA ARG A 743 -13.60 -8.81 39.54
C ARG A 743 -12.23 -9.16 40.12
N ALA A 744 -11.19 -8.43 39.65
CA ALA A 744 -9.83 -8.55 40.18
C ALA A 744 -9.57 -7.70 41.43
N HIS A 745 -10.61 -7.00 41.96
CA HIS A 745 -10.52 -6.10 43.11
C HIS A 745 -9.42 -5.02 43.00
N LEU A 746 -9.23 -4.45 41.79
CA LEU A 746 -8.29 -3.38 41.62
C LEU A 746 -8.89 -2.07 42.13
N GLU A 747 -8.16 -1.37 42.98
CA GLU A 747 -8.62 -0.10 43.57
C GLU A 747 -8.49 1.05 42.54
N THR A 748 -7.46 0.99 41.71
CA THR A 748 -7.14 2.01 40.72
C THR A 748 -6.68 1.40 39.43
N VAL A 749 -7.13 1.95 38.29
CA VAL A 749 -6.71 1.56 36.95
C VAL A 749 -6.39 2.78 36.08
N THR A 750 -5.54 2.58 35.10
CA THR A 750 -5.05 3.60 34.17
C THR A 750 -5.58 3.32 32.75
N ILE A 751 -6.23 4.31 32.13
CA ILE A 751 -6.77 4.22 30.77
C ILE A 751 -5.99 5.18 29.87
N ILE A 752 -5.29 4.64 28.88
CA ILE A 752 -4.43 5.37 27.94
C ILE A 752 -5.22 5.61 26.65
N HIS A 753 -5.61 6.86 26.37
CA HIS A 753 -6.36 7.26 25.17
C HIS A 753 -5.57 8.18 24.23
N GLY A 754 -4.36 8.60 24.64
CA GLY A 754 -3.48 9.45 23.84
C GLY A 754 -3.83 10.94 23.88
N LYS A 755 -2.92 11.77 23.32
CA LYS A 755 -3.04 13.25 23.29
C LYS A 755 -3.65 13.77 21.97
N GLY A 756 -4.18 12.91 21.05
CA GLY A 756 -4.69 13.28 19.72
C GLY A 756 -5.86 14.29 19.76
N THR A 757 -6.83 14.15 18.87
CA THR A 757 -7.98 15.06 18.72
C THR A 757 -8.87 15.18 19.97
N GLY A 758 -8.68 14.31 20.96
CA GLY A 758 -9.43 14.27 22.19
C GLY A 758 -10.80 13.57 22.10
N ALA A 759 -11.12 12.95 20.98
CA ALA A 759 -12.37 12.21 20.79
C ALA A 759 -12.47 11.01 21.75
N LEU A 760 -11.44 10.15 21.81
CA LEU A 760 -11.36 9.03 22.74
C LEU A 760 -11.40 9.46 24.21
N ARG A 761 -10.70 10.54 24.57
CA ARG A 761 -10.76 11.10 25.93
C ARG A 761 -12.17 11.51 26.31
N LYS A 762 -12.91 12.17 25.39
CA LYS A 762 -14.29 12.58 25.65
C LYS A 762 -15.22 11.38 25.81
N ALA A 763 -15.06 10.35 24.98
CA ALA A 763 -15.86 9.12 25.05
C ALA A 763 -15.59 8.37 26.37
N VAL A 764 -14.33 8.14 26.73
CA VAL A 764 -13.93 7.51 28.00
C VAL A 764 -14.52 8.26 29.19
N GLN A 765 -14.37 9.59 29.26
CA GLN A 765 -14.92 10.40 30.35
C GLN A 765 -16.45 10.40 30.40
N ALA A 766 -17.11 10.38 29.25
CA ALA A 766 -18.58 10.27 29.17
C ALA A 766 -19.08 8.92 29.68
N TYR A 767 -18.37 7.85 29.35
CA TYR A 767 -18.67 6.49 29.84
C TYR A 767 -18.48 6.41 31.38
N LEU A 768 -17.31 6.85 31.87
CA LEU A 768 -17.00 6.82 33.31
C LEU A 768 -17.96 7.63 34.18
N ARG A 769 -18.54 8.73 33.66
CA ARG A 769 -19.59 9.50 34.38
C ARG A 769 -20.90 8.73 34.55
N ARG A 770 -21.20 7.80 33.66
CA ARG A 770 -22.42 6.98 33.69
C ARG A 770 -22.27 5.72 34.56
N ASP A 771 -21.03 5.27 34.77
CA ASP A 771 -20.76 4.06 35.53
C ASP A 771 -20.85 4.33 37.06
N LYS A 772 -21.85 3.75 37.68
CA LYS A 772 -22.13 3.91 39.14
C LYS A 772 -21.06 3.30 40.04
N THR A 773 -20.17 2.50 39.50
CA THR A 773 -19.14 1.77 40.25
C THR A 773 -17.83 2.54 40.33
N VAL A 774 -17.67 3.56 39.51
CA VAL A 774 -16.54 4.47 39.56
C VAL A 774 -16.73 5.45 40.70
N LYS A 775 -15.74 5.55 41.57
CA LYS A 775 -15.71 6.52 42.71
C LYS A 775 -15.28 7.90 42.22
N SER A 776 -14.16 7.94 41.48
CA SER A 776 -13.63 9.15 40.91
C SER A 776 -12.74 8.83 39.69
N PHE A 777 -12.56 9.81 38.81
CA PHE A 777 -11.57 9.75 37.77
C PHE A 777 -10.93 11.13 37.54
N ARG A 778 -9.64 11.11 37.15
CA ARG A 778 -8.88 12.32 36.89
C ARG A 778 -7.94 12.09 35.69
N LEU A 779 -7.46 13.16 35.08
CA LEU A 779 -6.35 13.08 34.14
C LEU A 779 -5.03 12.75 34.86
N GLY A 780 -4.09 12.13 34.17
CA GLY A 780 -2.77 11.87 34.71
C GLY A 780 -2.01 13.18 35.02
N ASN A 781 -1.18 13.13 36.08
CA ASN A 781 -0.26 14.22 36.44
C ASN A 781 1.03 14.13 35.61
N TYR A 782 1.95 15.08 35.81
CA TYR A 782 3.29 15.05 35.24
C TYR A 782 4.02 13.76 35.64
N GLY A 783 4.45 12.97 34.64
CA GLY A 783 5.00 11.62 34.84
C GLY A 783 4.02 10.46 34.76
N GLU A 784 2.70 10.69 34.83
CA GLU A 784 1.63 9.66 34.68
C GLU A 784 1.01 9.63 33.27
N GLY A 785 1.53 10.37 32.29
CA GLY A 785 1.01 10.48 30.92
C GLY A 785 0.15 11.71 30.66
N GLU A 786 -0.04 12.58 31.63
CA GLU A 786 -0.72 13.90 31.54
C GLU A 786 -2.11 13.83 30.90
N SER A 787 -2.39 14.70 29.90
CA SER A 787 -3.69 14.76 29.21
C SER A 787 -3.99 13.57 28.28
N GLY A 788 -3.05 12.64 28.12
CA GLY A 788 -3.22 11.42 27.31
C GLY A 788 -3.74 10.20 28.07
N VAL A 789 -3.93 10.34 29.39
CA VAL A 789 -4.31 9.24 30.29
C VAL A 789 -5.42 9.68 31.24
N THR A 790 -6.32 8.77 31.58
CA THR A 790 -7.34 8.93 32.64
C THR A 790 -7.14 7.85 33.69
N ILE A 791 -6.97 8.27 34.93
CA ILE A 791 -6.85 7.39 36.09
C ILE A 791 -8.22 7.26 36.73
N VAL A 792 -8.66 6.04 36.99
CA VAL A 792 -9.99 5.71 37.51
C VAL A 792 -9.85 5.01 38.85
N GLU A 793 -10.59 5.47 39.86
CA GLU A 793 -10.74 4.86 41.19
C GLU A 793 -12.12 4.21 41.29
N PHE A 794 -12.18 2.98 41.74
CA PHE A 794 -13.42 2.27 42.02
C PHE A 794 -13.92 2.52 43.44
N LYS A 795 -15.24 2.28 43.68
CA LYS A 795 -15.87 2.41 44.99
C LYS A 795 -15.54 1.22 45.88
#